data_7935adeb9d767fca39e04cb92efd39f7
#
_entry.id   7935adeb9d767fca39e04cb92efd39f7
#
_cell.length_a   1.000
_cell.length_b   1.000
_cell.length_c   1.000
_cell.angle_alpha   90.00
_cell.angle_beta   90.00
_cell.angle_gamma   90.00
#
_symmetry.space_group_name_H-M   'P 1'
#
loop_
_entity.id
_entity.type
_entity.pdbx_description
1 polymer ?
#
loop_
_entity_poly.entity_id
_entity_poly.type
_entity_poly.pdbx_seq_one_letter_code
_entity_poly.pdbx_strand_id
1 'polypeptide(L)'
;MRKAILLGASLLWANSVWAQTVLEEQVLETEKGVYKLDTISITANRDEELTFDVPASINVIGEGSVALDQPHYQKDLFNSIAGVRVTQTGSTLGHKTSIRMPSNTGPYYLFLQDGIPVQSSGFFNHNGLAYTNFSSAGSAEVLKGAGTALYGSDAVAGTINVISQDPTLKKGFTLSTDAGSDGFYRAGLSGSTTLSNDSSLGFDLSQSGSEGWREHTRSKRREMNVTHFVSLDDNNSVKTVVAYNSTEADMAGSLIGLDELKNNTESVGDIEAQVASGLEVQRKFDFARLSSEWTHLLNDNVELSTIAYIRSNRNRYIATWEGNLPENDSKTNTAGVMFKADVDLDGTRWIYGTDVEYTQATRTYKQLFDYVPSGFGSPVPAGEIYNYDVDYFAVAPYVSATFDLSERLVLEAGLRYDHNRYDYTNNLADGEYVSSGYARVSSNNDPSFNHWSPKLSLTYRLDQQQNIYARFANGFRIPQASRLYSLKTNNIGFELDPEVSDTLEVGYKRATEDQRLDISIYHMTIDDAIVRRENSSGDRYYVNAGETRHKGVELSVLQQLCAEFSARLAYSYSKHEFVNDSIYNDNEQAAAPNDTANLRLTYSPEKIQGLSASFEVEHVGKYWLDDGNTKTYDGYTVTHLKALYEVSAQLKLSAKFNNLSNRVYAEDASYSYGKEKYTPGAPRQFFAGIEYQF
;
A
#
# COMPACT_ATOMS: atom_id res chain seq x y z
N MET A 1 -44.31 -3.24 4.81
CA MET A 1 -43.23 -4.13 4.44
C MET A 1 -41.92 -3.79 5.15
N ARG A 2 -41.60 -2.50 5.42
CA ARG A 2 -40.38 -2.08 6.18
C ARG A 2 -40.29 -2.57 7.64
N LYS A 3 -41.39 -2.70 8.35
CA LYS A 3 -41.38 -3.27 9.73
C LYS A 3 -40.99 -4.75 9.83
N ALA A 4 -41.06 -5.48 8.72
CA ALA A 4 -40.69 -6.91 8.71
C ALA A 4 -39.15 -7.09 8.47
N ILE A 5 -38.48 -6.12 7.84
CA ILE A 5 -37.03 -6.15 7.61
C ILE A 5 -36.28 -5.68 8.87
N LEU A 6 -36.81 -4.68 9.59
CA LEU A 6 -36.27 -4.23 10.88
C LEU A 6 -36.49 -5.27 12.01
N LEU A 7 -37.57 -6.08 11.96
CA LEU A 7 -37.76 -7.18 12.87
C LEU A 7 -36.88 -8.41 12.57
N GLY A 8 -36.40 -8.52 11.31
CA GLY A 8 -35.41 -9.53 10.94
C GLY A 8 -34.00 -9.18 11.44
N ALA A 9 -33.64 -7.90 11.38
CA ALA A 9 -32.36 -7.40 11.93
C ALA A 9 -32.33 -7.51 13.47
N SER A 10 -33.40 -7.12 14.18
CA SER A 10 -33.44 -7.15 15.64
C SER A 10 -33.52 -8.56 16.25
N LEU A 11 -33.85 -9.60 15.48
CA LEU A 11 -33.80 -11.01 15.92
C LEU A 11 -32.45 -11.68 15.61
N LEU A 12 -31.62 -11.07 14.78
CA LEU A 12 -30.24 -11.50 14.50
C LEU A 12 -29.23 -10.96 15.52
N TRP A 13 -29.55 -9.87 16.24
CA TRP A 13 -28.70 -9.25 17.25
C TRP A 13 -28.71 -9.95 18.62
N ALA A 14 -29.56 -10.95 18.82
CA ALA A 14 -29.60 -11.73 20.06
C ALA A 14 -28.51 -12.83 20.19
N ASN A 15 -27.62 -12.94 19.21
CA ASN A 15 -26.45 -13.84 19.23
C ASN A 15 -25.21 -13.12 18.70
N SER A 16 -24.82 -12.04 19.32
CA SER A 16 -23.81 -11.11 18.82
C SER A 16 -22.36 -11.56 18.95
N VAL A 17 -22.05 -12.67 19.54
CA VAL A 17 -20.78 -13.39 19.34
C VAL A 17 -20.71 -14.02 17.95
N TRP A 18 -21.84 -14.09 17.26
CA TRP A 18 -22.03 -14.54 15.89
C TRP A 18 -22.20 -13.39 14.89
N ALA A 19 -22.16 -12.13 15.30
CA ALA A 19 -22.36 -10.98 14.40
C ALA A 19 -21.17 -10.74 13.48
N GLN A 20 -19.97 -11.22 13.81
CA GLN A 20 -18.90 -11.39 12.81
C GLN A 20 -19.17 -12.56 11.86
N THR A 21 -20.12 -13.44 12.16
CA THR A 21 -20.46 -14.63 11.37
C THR A 21 -21.74 -14.51 10.57
N VAL A 22 -22.49 -13.43 10.66
CA VAL A 22 -23.86 -13.36 10.06
C VAL A 22 -24.09 -12.11 9.20
N LEU A 23 -23.12 -11.27 8.98
CA LEU A 23 -22.96 -10.78 7.62
C LEU A 23 -22.29 -11.91 6.81
N GLU A 24 -22.88 -13.13 6.88
CA GLU A 24 -22.71 -14.05 5.78
C GLU A 24 -22.90 -13.20 4.54
N GLU A 25 -21.77 -12.97 3.88
CA GLU A 25 -21.76 -12.72 2.47
C GLU A 25 -23.04 -13.36 1.92
N GLN A 26 -24.02 -12.58 1.47
CA GLN A 26 -24.96 -13.11 0.50
C GLN A 26 -24.11 -13.46 -0.71
N VAL A 27 -23.41 -14.59 -0.59
CA VAL A 27 -22.92 -15.34 -1.70
C VAL A 27 -24.22 -15.63 -2.47
N LEU A 28 -24.45 -14.93 -3.56
CA LEU A 28 -25.21 -15.50 -4.62
C LEU A 28 -24.39 -16.70 -5.07
N GLU A 29 -24.55 -17.84 -4.34
CA GLU A 29 -24.30 -19.14 -4.88
C GLU A 29 -25.28 -19.30 -6.07
N THR A 30 -24.95 -18.65 -7.14
CA THR A 30 -25.26 -19.27 -8.41
C THR A 30 -24.34 -20.48 -8.41
N GLU A 31 -24.85 -21.68 -8.61
CA GLU A 31 -24.09 -22.94 -8.77
C GLU A 31 -22.94 -22.83 -9.80
N LYS A 32 -22.56 -21.64 -10.24
CA LYS A 32 -21.71 -21.31 -11.39
C LYS A 32 -20.94 -20.01 -11.19
N GLY A 33 -19.79 -20.10 -10.59
CA GLY A 33 -18.79 -19.02 -10.53
C GLY A 33 -19.08 -17.97 -9.45
N VAL A 34 -18.34 -18.01 -8.38
CA VAL A 34 -18.49 -17.13 -7.22
C VAL A 34 -17.92 -15.74 -7.54
N TYR A 35 -18.76 -14.79 -7.94
CA TYR A 35 -18.46 -13.37 -7.86
C TYR A 35 -19.32 -12.74 -6.77
N LYS A 36 -18.71 -12.36 -5.66
CA LYS A 36 -19.35 -11.50 -4.67
C LYS A 36 -19.53 -10.11 -5.24
N LEU A 37 -20.77 -9.66 -5.39
CA LEU A 37 -21.07 -8.31 -5.83
C LEU A 37 -21.12 -7.31 -4.67
N ASP A 38 -21.42 -7.74 -3.46
CA ASP A 38 -21.35 -6.91 -2.26
C ASP A 38 -20.02 -7.17 -1.53
N THR A 39 -19.16 -6.16 -1.46
CA THR A 39 -17.90 -6.20 -0.73
C THR A 39 -17.99 -5.32 0.51
N ILE A 40 -17.53 -5.84 1.62
CA ILE A 40 -17.37 -5.11 2.88
C ILE A 40 -15.99 -4.50 2.91
N SER A 41 -15.87 -3.28 3.42
CA SER A 41 -14.62 -2.62 3.72
C SER A 41 -14.54 -2.28 5.20
N ILE A 42 -13.37 -2.48 5.79
CA ILE A 42 -13.04 -2.07 7.16
C ILE A 42 -12.23 -0.77 7.14
N THR A 43 -11.52 -0.49 6.03
CA THR A 43 -10.57 0.63 5.95
C THR A 43 -11.26 2.00 5.88
N ALA A 44 -12.47 2.07 5.30
CA ALA A 44 -13.12 3.36 5.04
C ALA A 44 -13.47 4.15 6.30
N ASN A 45 -13.96 3.47 7.33
CA ASN A 45 -14.41 4.07 8.61
C ASN A 45 -13.85 3.36 9.84
N ARG A 46 -12.84 2.48 9.69
CA ARG A 46 -12.33 1.57 10.73
C ARG A 46 -13.43 0.66 11.28
N ASP A 47 -14.39 0.31 10.43
CA ASP A 47 -15.52 -0.53 10.75
C ASP A 47 -16.07 -1.21 9.50
N GLU A 48 -16.78 -2.33 9.68
CA GLU A 48 -17.37 -3.08 8.58
C GLU A 48 -18.51 -2.29 7.92
N GLU A 49 -18.33 -1.93 6.67
CA GLU A 49 -19.31 -1.19 5.88
C GLU A 49 -19.35 -1.71 4.45
N LEU A 50 -20.55 -1.76 3.87
CA LEU A 50 -20.69 -2.08 2.45
C LEU A 50 -19.98 -1.01 1.61
N THR A 51 -19.06 -1.41 0.75
CA THR A 51 -18.33 -0.46 -0.11
C THR A 51 -19.24 0.39 -0.98
N PHE A 52 -20.48 -0.07 -1.22
CA PHE A 52 -21.54 0.70 -1.89
C PHE A 52 -21.97 1.93 -1.08
N ASP A 53 -22.08 1.82 0.24
CA ASP A 53 -22.51 2.90 1.12
C ASP A 53 -21.38 3.88 1.49
N VAL A 54 -20.13 3.44 1.39
CA VAL A 54 -18.94 4.30 1.66
C VAL A 54 -18.89 5.49 0.71
N PRO A 55 -18.92 6.75 1.18
CA PRO A 55 -18.83 7.94 0.33
C PRO A 55 -17.39 8.29 -0.07
N ALA A 56 -16.68 7.31 -0.64
CA ALA A 56 -15.31 7.46 -1.13
C ALA A 56 -15.02 6.43 -2.23
N SER A 57 -14.00 6.71 -3.05
CA SER A 57 -13.47 5.72 -3.98
C SER A 57 -12.67 4.67 -3.19
N ILE A 58 -13.23 3.49 -3.04
CA ILE A 58 -12.61 2.34 -2.38
C ILE A 58 -12.72 1.10 -3.24
N ASN A 59 -11.66 0.30 -3.27
CA ASN A 59 -11.65 -0.99 -3.94
C ASN A 59 -11.23 -2.09 -2.96
N VAL A 60 -11.95 -3.21 -3.01
CA VAL A 60 -11.65 -4.42 -2.25
C VAL A 60 -11.30 -5.54 -3.23
N ILE A 61 -10.17 -6.18 -2.98
CA ILE A 61 -9.75 -7.41 -3.65
C ILE A 61 -10.04 -8.54 -2.68
N GLY A 62 -11.14 -9.25 -2.91
CA GLY A 62 -11.55 -10.37 -2.05
C GLY A 62 -10.80 -11.67 -2.32
N GLU A 63 -11.02 -12.69 -1.47
CA GLU A 63 -10.33 -13.98 -1.49
C GLU A 63 -10.39 -14.66 -2.87
N GLY A 64 -11.53 -14.67 -3.54
CA GLY A 64 -11.68 -15.27 -4.88
C GLY A 64 -10.79 -14.60 -5.94
N SER A 65 -10.61 -13.27 -5.89
CA SER A 65 -9.68 -12.56 -6.76
C SER A 65 -8.23 -12.86 -6.40
N VAL A 66 -7.88 -12.91 -5.12
CA VAL A 66 -6.54 -13.30 -4.67
C VAL A 66 -6.20 -14.71 -5.14
N ALA A 67 -7.14 -15.65 -5.01
CA ALA A 67 -6.97 -17.04 -5.46
C ALA A 67 -6.77 -17.16 -6.99
N LEU A 68 -7.52 -16.40 -7.80
CA LEU A 68 -7.37 -16.39 -9.25
C LEU A 68 -6.09 -15.67 -9.69
N ASP A 69 -5.74 -14.56 -9.03
CA ASP A 69 -4.55 -13.77 -9.36
C ASP A 69 -3.25 -14.47 -9.03
N GLN A 70 -3.25 -15.37 -8.04
CA GLN A 70 -2.04 -16.07 -7.59
C GLN A 70 -0.85 -15.11 -7.53
N PRO A 71 -0.91 -14.02 -6.74
CA PRO A 71 0.10 -12.97 -6.81
C PRO A 71 1.47 -13.51 -6.41
N HIS A 72 2.46 -13.36 -7.28
CA HIS A 72 3.85 -13.69 -7.01
C HIS A 72 4.60 -12.45 -6.49
N TYR A 73 4.15 -11.28 -6.93
CA TYR A 73 4.67 -9.97 -6.53
C TYR A 73 3.50 -9.05 -6.14
N GLN A 74 3.75 -8.06 -5.29
CA GLN A 74 2.74 -7.12 -4.80
C GLN A 74 2.00 -6.40 -5.94
N LYS A 75 2.71 -6.04 -7.01
CA LYS A 75 2.13 -5.40 -8.18
C LYS A 75 1.03 -6.21 -8.85
N ASP A 76 1.15 -7.53 -8.81
CA ASP A 76 0.19 -8.45 -9.45
C ASP A 76 -1.21 -8.31 -8.86
N LEU A 77 -1.30 -7.87 -7.62
CA LEU A 77 -2.55 -7.66 -6.92
C LEU A 77 -3.11 -6.25 -7.18
N PHE A 78 -2.28 -5.23 -6.99
CA PHE A 78 -2.75 -3.84 -6.94
C PHE A 78 -2.90 -3.18 -8.31
N ASN A 79 -2.14 -3.57 -9.35
CA ASN A 79 -2.24 -2.98 -10.68
C ASN A 79 -3.55 -3.31 -11.43
N SER A 80 -4.38 -4.14 -10.82
CA SER A 80 -5.73 -4.43 -11.30
C SER A 80 -6.79 -3.44 -10.80
N ILE A 81 -6.40 -2.45 -9.98
CA ILE A 81 -7.29 -1.44 -9.38
C ILE A 81 -7.17 -0.12 -10.16
N ALA A 82 -8.31 0.51 -10.46
CA ALA A 82 -8.34 1.81 -11.13
C ALA A 82 -7.58 2.87 -10.33
N GLY A 83 -6.66 3.60 -10.99
CA GLY A 83 -5.88 4.66 -10.36
C GLY A 83 -4.79 4.20 -9.39
N VAL A 84 -4.52 2.90 -9.32
CA VAL A 84 -3.44 2.32 -8.50
C VAL A 84 -2.36 1.72 -9.38
N ARG A 85 -1.11 2.07 -9.12
CA ARG A 85 0.04 1.49 -9.81
C ARG A 85 1.16 1.21 -8.82
N VAL A 86 1.61 -0.03 -8.78
CA VAL A 86 2.80 -0.47 -8.05
C VAL A 86 3.86 -0.87 -9.07
N THR A 87 5.02 -0.21 -9.04
CA THR A 87 6.14 -0.48 -9.96
C THR A 87 7.31 -1.08 -9.21
N GLN A 88 7.99 -2.04 -9.80
CA GLN A 88 9.21 -2.61 -9.23
C GLN A 88 10.40 -1.66 -9.38
N THR A 89 11.32 -1.70 -8.41
CA THR A 89 12.52 -0.85 -8.40
C THR A 89 13.76 -1.69 -8.16
N GLY A 90 14.64 -1.81 -9.15
CA GLY A 90 15.95 -2.46 -9.01
C GLY A 90 15.92 -3.93 -8.55
N SER A 91 14.90 -4.36 -7.86
CA SER A 91 14.67 -5.73 -7.42
C SER A 91 13.22 -6.15 -7.61
N THR A 92 12.95 -7.45 -7.58
CA THR A 92 11.59 -8.00 -7.69
C THR A 92 10.71 -7.70 -6.47
N LEU A 93 11.29 -7.27 -5.35
CA LEU A 93 10.59 -6.99 -4.09
C LEU A 93 10.59 -5.50 -3.70
N GLY A 94 11.49 -4.70 -4.29
CA GLY A 94 11.46 -3.24 -4.14
C GLY A 94 10.35 -2.65 -5.00
N HIS A 95 9.64 -1.64 -4.48
CA HIS A 95 8.53 -1.03 -5.21
C HIS A 95 8.35 0.47 -4.90
N LYS A 96 7.65 1.15 -5.81
CA LYS A 96 7.03 2.44 -5.61
C LYS A 96 5.53 2.28 -5.80
N THR A 97 4.75 3.08 -5.09
CA THR A 97 3.29 3.13 -5.23
C THR A 97 2.87 4.46 -5.83
N SER A 98 1.82 4.44 -6.63
CA SER A 98 1.16 5.61 -7.19
C SER A 98 -0.34 5.43 -7.02
N ILE A 99 -0.99 6.33 -6.28
CA ILE A 99 -2.44 6.47 -6.14
C ILE A 99 -2.71 7.96 -6.22
N ARG A 100 -3.39 8.43 -7.27
CA ARG A 100 -3.71 9.86 -7.48
C ARG A 100 -2.53 10.83 -7.42
N MET A 101 -1.31 10.30 -7.55
CA MET A 101 -0.06 11.05 -7.54
C MET A 101 0.96 10.42 -8.48
N PRO A 102 2.01 11.14 -8.89
CA PRO A 102 3.14 10.56 -9.59
C PRO A 102 3.78 9.41 -8.81
N SER A 103 4.41 8.48 -9.53
CA SER A 103 5.22 7.43 -8.91
C SER A 103 6.45 8.06 -8.25
N ASN A 104 6.49 8.05 -6.92
CA ASN A 104 7.56 8.68 -6.14
C ASN A 104 7.92 7.86 -4.89
N THR A 105 8.86 8.36 -4.11
CA THR A 105 9.31 7.75 -2.85
C THR A 105 8.89 8.58 -1.63
N GLY A 106 7.95 9.50 -1.79
CA GLY A 106 7.42 10.32 -0.70
C GLY A 106 6.38 9.59 0.14
N PRO A 107 6.14 10.04 1.37
CA PRO A 107 5.17 9.46 2.30
C PRO A 107 3.74 9.97 2.04
N TYR A 108 3.18 9.62 0.90
CA TYR A 108 1.81 9.99 0.53
C TYR A 108 0.80 8.86 0.69
N TYR A 109 1.28 7.67 1.07
CA TYR A 109 0.49 6.46 1.18
C TYR A 109 0.67 5.83 2.54
N LEU A 110 -0.42 5.41 3.16
CA LEU A 110 -0.36 4.63 4.39
C LEU A 110 -0.52 3.14 4.05
N PHE A 111 0.36 2.32 4.60
CA PHE A 111 0.30 0.86 4.47
C PHE A 111 -0.10 0.25 5.80
N LEU A 112 -1.17 -0.53 5.77
CA LEU A 112 -1.71 -1.22 6.95
C LEU A 112 -1.67 -2.73 6.74
N GLN A 113 -1.60 -3.45 7.84
CA GLN A 113 -1.99 -4.86 7.91
C GLN A 113 -2.94 -5.03 9.10
N ASP A 114 -4.13 -5.58 8.83
CA ASP A 114 -5.20 -5.72 9.83
C ASP A 114 -5.58 -4.39 10.50
N GLY A 115 -5.63 -3.30 9.72
CA GLY A 115 -5.93 -1.96 10.21
C GLY A 115 -4.81 -1.26 10.99
N ILE A 116 -3.68 -1.93 11.25
CA ILE A 116 -2.54 -1.41 12.00
C ILE A 116 -1.45 -0.93 11.03
N PRO A 117 -0.93 0.31 11.16
CA PRO A 117 0.17 0.79 10.35
C PRO A 117 1.39 -0.14 10.41
N VAL A 118 1.98 -0.47 9.25
CA VAL A 118 3.17 -1.32 9.19
C VAL A 118 4.46 -0.57 9.50
N GLN A 119 4.41 0.75 9.57
CA GLN A 119 5.54 1.63 9.93
C GLN A 119 5.01 2.91 10.57
N SER A 120 5.85 3.60 11.35
CA SER A 120 5.51 4.89 11.96
C SER A 120 5.64 6.01 10.93
N SER A 121 4.77 7.01 11.00
CA SER A 121 4.71 8.13 10.05
C SER A 121 6.02 8.90 9.93
N GLY A 122 6.70 9.17 11.03
CA GLY A 122 8.01 9.86 11.00
C GLY A 122 9.16 9.08 10.36
N PHE A 123 8.97 7.79 10.02
CA PHE A 123 10.00 6.87 9.52
C PHE A 123 9.57 6.10 8.27
N PHE A 124 8.79 6.74 7.43
CA PHE A 124 8.25 6.13 6.23
C PHE A 124 9.31 5.56 5.29
N ASN A 125 9.02 4.39 4.75
CA ASN A 125 9.73 3.80 3.64
C ASN A 125 8.74 3.50 2.52
N HIS A 126 9.01 3.94 1.30
CA HIS A 126 8.14 3.72 0.13
C HIS A 126 7.91 2.24 -0.20
N ASN A 127 8.74 1.34 0.31
CA ASN A 127 8.55 -0.10 0.20
C ASN A 127 7.68 -0.65 1.37
N GLY A 128 6.65 0.07 1.81
CA GLY A 128 5.81 -0.33 2.93
C GLY A 128 5.15 -1.71 2.75
N LEU A 129 4.81 -2.09 1.52
CA LEU A 129 4.29 -3.43 1.21
C LEU A 129 5.32 -4.56 1.46
N ALA A 130 6.62 -4.25 1.58
CA ALA A 130 7.61 -5.24 1.99
C ALA A 130 7.43 -5.71 3.43
N TYR A 131 6.74 -4.92 4.26
CA TYR A 131 6.43 -5.24 5.65
C TYR A 131 5.08 -5.94 5.86
N THR A 132 4.25 -6.10 4.81
CA THR A 132 2.97 -6.80 4.91
C THR A 132 3.10 -8.29 4.58
N ASN A 133 2.30 -9.16 5.20
CA ASN A 133 2.27 -10.59 4.90
C ASN A 133 1.18 -10.88 3.87
N PHE A 134 1.61 -11.20 2.64
CA PHE A 134 0.70 -11.52 1.53
C PHE A 134 0.25 -12.97 1.51
N SER A 135 1.02 -13.90 2.09
CA SER A 135 0.64 -15.31 2.15
C SER A 135 -0.60 -15.56 3.03
N SER A 136 -0.78 -14.71 4.04
CA SER A 136 -1.94 -14.77 4.94
C SER A 136 -3.11 -13.88 4.49
N ALA A 137 -3.00 -13.17 3.35
CA ALA A 137 -4.01 -12.24 2.92
C ALA A 137 -5.32 -12.94 2.52
N GLY A 138 -6.40 -12.67 3.23
CA GLY A 138 -7.77 -12.99 2.82
C GLY A 138 -8.32 -11.95 1.86
N SER A 139 -7.97 -10.68 2.08
CA SER A 139 -8.36 -9.57 1.21
C SER A 139 -7.34 -8.44 1.25
N ALA A 140 -7.48 -7.50 0.31
CA ALA A 140 -6.76 -6.24 0.33
C ALA A 140 -7.70 -5.10 -0.05
N GLU A 141 -7.59 -3.99 0.66
CA GLU A 141 -8.40 -2.80 0.45
C GLU A 141 -7.53 -1.62 0.05
N VAL A 142 -8.05 -0.80 -0.85
CA VAL A 142 -7.40 0.46 -1.24
C VAL A 142 -8.42 1.59 -1.16
N LEU A 143 -8.29 2.41 -0.13
CA LEU A 143 -8.99 3.70 -0.02
C LEU A 143 -8.18 4.75 -0.77
N LYS A 144 -8.80 5.46 -1.71
CA LYS A 144 -8.16 6.50 -2.52
C LYS A 144 -8.49 7.89 -2.01
N GLY A 145 -7.52 8.82 -2.13
CA GLY A 145 -7.60 10.16 -1.53
C GLY A 145 -7.27 10.17 -0.04
N ALA A 146 -7.47 11.33 0.60
CA ALA A 146 -7.07 11.53 1.98
C ALA A 146 -7.85 10.65 2.98
N GLY A 147 -7.12 9.80 3.71
CA GLY A 147 -7.60 8.98 4.82
C GLY A 147 -7.14 9.50 6.20
N THR A 148 -6.55 10.68 6.24
CA THR A 148 -5.90 11.23 7.44
C THR A 148 -6.85 11.49 8.60
N ALA A 149 -8.11 11.83 8.33
CA ALA A 149 -9.14 11.99 9.37
C ALA A 149 -9.39 10.72 10.21
N LEU A 150 -8.90 9.56 9.74
CA LEU A 150 -8.96 8.29 10.47
C LEU A 150 -7.58 7.80 10.89
N TYR A 151 -6.56 7.94 10.01
CA TYR A 151 -5.28 7.27 10.16
C TYR A 151 -4.10 8.21 10.42
N GLY A 152 -4.30 9.54 10.33
CA GLY A 152 -3.26 10.53 10.57
C GLY A 152 -2.30 10.71 9.40
N SER A 153 -1.08 11.18 9.70
CA SER A 153 -0.05 11.49 8.71
C SER A 153 0.20 10.35 7.71
N ASP A 154 0.60 10.71 6.49
CA ASP A 154 0.97 9.86 5.37
C ASP A 154 -0.21 9.25 4.58
N ALA A 155 -1.44 9.21 5.13
CA ALA A 155 -2.64 8.81 4.41
C ALA A 155 -3.16 9.96 3.50
N VAL A 156 -2.28 10.60 2.74
CA VAL A 156 -2.59 11.81 1.94
C VAL A 156 -3.31 11.47 0.65
N ALA A 157 -2.77 10.55 -0.13
CA ALA A 157 -3.28 10.19 -1.45
C ALA A 157 -3.94 8.81 -1.48
N GLY A 158 -3.68 7.97 -0.47
CA GLY A 158 -4.33 6.67 -0.35
C GLY A 158 -3.88 5.87 0.87
N THR A 159 -4.69 4.87 1.19
CA THR A 159 -4.41 3.87 2.24
C THR A 159 -4.57 2.49 1.63
N ILE A 160 -3.58 1.63 1.82
CA ILE A 160 -3.61 0.22 1.41
C ILE A 160 -3.63 -0.62 2.69
N ASN A 161 -4.64 -1.46 2.85
CA ASN A 161 -4.78 -2.38 3.98
C ASN A 161 -4.80 -3.82 3.48
N VAL A 162 -3.88 -4.65 3.96
CA VAL A 162 -3.86 -6.09 3.73
C VAL A 162 -4.49 -6.76 4.94
N ILE A 163 -5.57 -7.49 4.73
CA ILE A 163 -6.36 -8.12 5.80
C ILE A 163 -6.06 -9.60 5.82
N SER A 164 -5.64 -10.09 6.98
CA SER A 164 -5.34 -11.52 7.20
C SER A 164 -6.62 -12.36 7.20
N GLN A 165 -6.51 -13.63 6.78
CA GLN A 165 -7.62 -14.59 6.83
C GLN A 165 -8.14 -14.75 8.26
N ASP A 166 -9.47 -14.82 8.40
CA ASP A 166 -10.11 -15.08 9.69
C ASP A 166 -10.05 -16.58 10.01
N PRO A 167 -9.46 -16.98 11.16
CA PRO A 167 -9.32 -18.38 11.55
C PRO A 167 -10.66 -19.04 11.93
N THR A 168 -11.73 -18.27 12.07
CA THR A 168 -13.06 -18.80 12.42
C THR A 168 -13.82 -19.29 11.18
N LEU A 169 -13.54 -18.71 10.00
CA LEU A 169 -14.31 -18.93 8.76
C LEU A 169 -13.92 -20.21 8.02
N LYS A 170 -12.62 -20.56 7.98
CA LYS A 170 -12.13 -21.68 7.19
C LYS A 170 -11.34 -22.64 8.08
N LYS A 171 -11.78 -23.88 8.18
CA LYS A 171 -11.12 -24.93 8.97
C LYS A 171 -10.39 -25.91 8.07
N GLY A 172 -9.34 -26.50 8.59
CA GLY A 172 -8.50 -27.47 7.88
C GLY A 172 -7.10 -26.93 7.64
N PHE A 173 -6.28 -27.73 6.96
CA PHE A 173 -4.90 -27.39 6.64
C PHE A 173 -4.71 -27.41 5.14
N THR A 174 -3.92 -26.47 4.64
CA THR A 174 -3.62 -26.33 3.21
C THR A 174 -2.12 -26.31 3.00
N LEU A 175 -1.64 -27.15 2.12
CA LEU A 175 -0.27 -27.13 1.60
C LEU A 175 -0.31 -26.54 0.20
N SER A 176 0.50 -25.52 -0.05
CA SER A 176 0.63 -24.89 -1.37
C SER A 176 2.07 -24.93 -1.85
N THR A 177 2.25 -25.09 -3.16
CA THR A 177 3.56 -24.97 -3.80
C THR A 177 3.40 -24.39 -5.20
N ASP A 178 4.29 -23.46 -5.55
CA ASP A 178 4.38 -22.86 -6.89
C ASP A 178 5.81 -22.96 -7.39
N ALA A 179 5.96 -23.12 -8.69
CA ALA A 179 7.23 -23.03 -9.38
C ALA A 179 7.05 -22.28 -10.70
N GLY A 180 8.10 -21.66 -11.18
CA GLY A 180 8.00 -20.85 -12.40
C GLY A 180 9.33 -20.48 -13.02
N SER A 181 9.26 -19.59 -14.00
CA SER A 181 10.42 -19.01 -14.66
C SER A 181 11.40 -18.41 -13.68
N ASP A 182 12.65 -18.31 -14.09
CA ASP A 182 13.72 -17.61 -13.36
C ASP A 182 14.00 -18.21 -11.98
N GLY A 183 13.84 -19.53 -11.86
CA GLY A 183 14.05 -20.24 -10.61
C GLY A 183 13.05 -19.85 -9.51
N PHE A 184 11.88 -19.29 -9.88
CA PHE A 184 10.85 -18.97 -8.89
C PHE A 184 10.32 -20.22 -8.22
N TYR A 185 10.21 -20.17 -6.90
CA TYR A 185 9.51 -21.14 -6.07
C TYR A 185 8.75 -20.45 -4.94
N ARG A 186 7.66 -21.06 -4.53
CA ARG A 186 6.95 -20.75 -3.27
C ARG A 186 6.46 -22.04 -2.63
N ALA A 187 6.61 -22.16 -1.33
CA ALA A 187 6.02 -23.21 -0.52
C ALA A 187 5.29 -22.57 0.65
N GLY A 188 4.07 -23.00 0.90
CA GLY A 188 3.21 -22.47 1.96
C GLY A 188 2.51 -23.59 2.72
N LEU A 189 2.32 -23.37 4.01
CA LEU A 189 1.48 -24.18 4.88
C LEU A 189 0.60 -23.25 5.67
N SER A 190 -0.70 -23.36 5.48
CA SER A 190 -1.69 -22.58 6.21
C SER A 190 -2.73 -23.49 6.84
N GLY A 191 -3.46 -22.98 7.81
CA GLY A 191 -4.56 -23.73 8.38
C GLY A 191 -5.18 -23.05 9.57
N SER A 192 -6.38 -23.53 9.93
CA SER A 192 -7.04 -23.14 11.15
C SER A 192 -7.73 -24.30 11.81
N THR A 193 -7.86 -24.22 13.12
CA THR A 193 -8.53 -25.20 13.96
C THR A 193 -9.27 -24.55 15.10
N THR A 194 -10.36 -25.17 15.50
CA THR A 194 -11.09 -24.80 16.72
C THR A 194 -10.39 -25.46 17.92
N LEU A 195 -9.92 -24.67 18.88
CA LEU A 195 -9.32 -25.16 20.12
C LEU A 195 -10.38 -25.50 21.16
N SER A 196 -11.45 -24.70 21.22
CA SER A 196 -12.66 -24.92 22.04
C SER A 196 -13.86 -24.31 21.30
N ASN A 197 -15.08 -24.44 21.87
CA ASN A 197 -16.26 -23.80 21.27
C ASN A 197 -16.09 -22.29 21.08
N ASP A 198 -15.29 -21.66 21.93
CA ASP A 198 -15.12 -20.21 21.99
C ASP A 198 -13.74 -19.76 21.51
N SER A 199 -12.90 -20.67 20.96
CA SER A 199 -11.52 -20.33 20.59
C SER A 199 -11.08 -21.01 19.30
N SER A 200 -10.46 -20.22 18.40
CA SER A 200 -9.90 -20.66 17.13
C SER A 200 -8.46 -20.20 16.97
N LEU A 201 -7.64 -21.03 16.35
CA LEU A 201 -6.26 -20.73 16.03
C LEU A 201 -6.02 -20.91 14.53
N GLY A 202 -5.51 -19.88 13.88
CA GLY A 202 -5.06 -19.91 12.51
C GLY A 202 -3.56 -19.67 12.40
N PHE A 203 -2.94 -20.19 11.37
CA PHE A 203 -1.55 -19.90 11.04
C PHE A 203 -1.31 -19.92 9.54
N ASP A 204 -0.31 -19.15 9.13
CA ASP A 204 0.18 -19.06 7.78
C ASP A 204 1.70 -19.01 7.79
N LEU A 205 2.35 -19.92 7.08
CA LEU A 205 3.80 -20.01 6.96
C LEU A 205 4.15 -20.10 5.48
N SER A 206 4.99 -19.21 4.98
CA SER A 206 5.44 -19.29 3.60
C SER A 206 6.90 -18.94 3.42
N GLN A 207 7.50 -19.54 2.41
CA GLN A 207 8.78 -19.14 1.88
C GLN A 207 8.71 -19.10 0.37
N SER A 208 9.18 -18.01 -0.22
CA SER A 208 9.33 -17.85 -1.66
C SER A 208 10.74 -17.34 -2.00
N GLY A 209 11.15 -17.54 -3.24
CA GLY A 209 12.39 -17.03 -3.77
C GLY A 209 12.43 -17.12 -5.28
N SER A 210 13.39 -16.42 -5.89
CA SER A 210 13.67 -16.42 -7.32
C SER A 210 15.14 -16.11 -7.53
N GLU A 211 15.75 -16.68 -8.56
CA GLU A 211 17.08 -16.25 -9.02
C GLU A 211 17.00 -14.89 -9.74
N GLY A 212 15.78 -14.51 -10.16
CA GLY A 212 15.51 -13.29 -10.92
C GLY A 212 15.76 -13.47 -12.42
N TRP A 213 14.95 -12.79 -13.24
CA TRP A 213 15.06 -12.83 -14.70
C TRP A 213 16.15 -11.88 -15.23
N ARG A 214 16.65 -11.00 -14.36
CA ARG A 214 17.69 -10.00 -14.64
C ARG A 214 18.90 -10.29 -13.74
N GLU A 215 20.09 -10.03 -14.25
CA GLU A 215 21.31 -10.14 -13.47
C GLU A 215 21.21 -9.34 -12.17
N HIS A 216 21.65 -9.93 -11.07
CA HIS A 216 21.68 -9.34 -9.74
C HIS A 216 20.28 -8.89 -9.24
N THR A 217 19.26 -9.77 -9.42
CA THR A 217 17.89 -9.56 -8.91
C THR A 217 17.35 -10.76 -8.13
N ARG A 218 18.22 -11.61 -7.64
CA ARG A 218 17.85 -12.73 -6.77
C ARG A 218 17.09 -12.21 -5.56
N SER A 219 16.06 -12.95 -5.14
CA SER A 219 15.24 -12.58 -4.00
C SER A 219 14.81 -13.76 -3.16
N LYS A 220 14.56 -13.50 -1.87
CA LYS A 220 14.02 -14.44 -0.92
C LYS A 220 13.09 -13.74 0.05
N ARG A 221 11.95 -14.37 0.33
CA ARG A 221 10.96 -13.87 1.28
C ARG A 221 10.48 -15.01 2.18
N ARG A 222 10.32 -14.74 3.46
CA ARG A 222 9.72 -15.62 4.45
C ARG A 222 8.64 -14.86 5.18
N GLU A 223 7.49 -15.48 5.36
CA GLU A 223 6.35 -14.91 6.04
C GLU A 223 5.80 -15.88 7.07
N MET A 224 5.34 -15.36 8.18
CA MET A 224 4.61 -16.09 9.22
C MET A 224 3.50 -15.19 9.76
N ASN A 225 2.31 -15.75 9.87
CA ASN A 225 1.19 -15.13 10.56
C ASN A 225 0.54 -16.17 11.48
N VAL A 226 0.27 -15.83 12.72
CA VAL A 226 -0.46 -16.68 13.66
C VAL A 226 -1.54 -15.83 14.29
N THR A 227 -2.80 -16.25 14.15
CA THR A 227 -3.97 -15.55 14.67
C THR A 227 -4.69 -16.44 15.67
N HIS A 228 -4.84 -15.96 16.88
CA HIS A 228 -5.67 -16.59 17.91
C HIS A 228 -6.88 -15.71 18.17
N PHE A 229 -8.07 -16.29 18.02
CA PHE A 229 -9.33 -15.67 18.38
C PHE A 229 -9.96 -16.41 19.56
N VAL A 230 -10.47 -15.67 20.54
CA VAL A 230 -11.20 -16.21 21.67
C VAL A 230 -12.37 -15.31 22.04
N SER A 231 -13.57 -15.88 22.13
CA SER A 231 -14.71 -15.27 22.80
C SER A 231 -14.60 -15.57 24.30
N LEU A 232 -14.45 -14.54 25.11
CA LEU A 232 -14.33 -14.68 26.57
C LEU A 232 -15.71 -14.87 27.21
N ASP A 233 -16.70 -14.20 26.68
CA ASP A 233 -18.13 -14.29 26.99
C ASP A 233 -18.96 -13.71 25.83
N ASP A 234 -20.27 -13.58 25.98
CA ASP A 234 -21.20 -13.10 24.94
C ASP A 234 -20.90 -11.65 24.51
N ASN A 235 -20.20 -10.87 25.32
CA ASN A 235 -19.92 -9.46 25.09
C ASN A 235 -18.42 -9.16 24.86
N ASN A 236 -17.54 -10.13 25.05
CA ASN A 236 -16.09 -9.90 25.01
C ASN A 236 -15.40 -10.88 24.11
N SER A 237 -14.61 -10.36 23.17
CA SER A 237 -13.71 -11.17 22.36
C SER A 237 -12.30 -10.59 22.33
N VAL A 238 -11.32 -11.45 22.08
CA VAL A 238 -9.92 -11.06 21.93
C VAL A 238 -9.35 -11.75 20.68
N LYS A 239 -8.78 -10.94 19.78
CA LYS A 239 -8.03 -11.39 18.60
C LYS A 239 -6.55 -11.02 18.78
N THR A 240 -5.68 -12.02 18.85
CA THR A 240 -4.23 -11.79 18.97
C THR A 240 -3.51 -12.27 17.71
N VAL A 241 -2.65 -11.42 17.15
CA VAL A 241 -1.92 -11.71 15.92
C VAL A 241 -0.42 -11.56 16.15
N VAL A 242 0.35 -12.58 15.75
CA VAL A 242 1.80 -12.54 15.61
C VAL A 242 2.12 -12.57 14.13
N ALA A 243 2.71 -11.50 13.60
CA ALA A 243 3.13 -11.39 12.22
C ALA A 243 4.65 -11.22 12.14
N TYR A 244 5.28 -11.94 11.22
CA TYR A 244 6.71 -11.83 10.93
C TYR A 244 6.93 -11.94 9.44
N ASN A 245 7.80 -11.09 8.89
CA ASN A 245 8.39 -11.34 7.58
C ASN A 245 9.86 -10.91 7.51
N SER A 246 10.60 -11.58 6.65
CA SER A 246 11.96 -11.23 6.27
C SER A 246 12.08 -11.32 4.76
N THR A 247 12.51 -10.23 4.16
CA THR A 247 12.66 -10.07 2.72
C THR A 247 14.09 -9.64 2.41
N GLU A 248 14.75 -10.35 1.50
CA GLU A 248 16.10 -10.05 1.04
C GLU A 248 16.11 -10.08 -0.48
N ALA A 249 16.71 -9.07 -1.12
CA ALA A 249 16.80 -9.00 -2.57
C ALA A 249 18.07 -8.28 -3.02
N ASP A 250 18.74 -8.85 -4.02
CA ASP A 250 19.78 -8.17 -4.77
C ASP A 250 19.14 -7.05 -5.59
N MET A 251 19.86 -5.96 -5.84
CA MET A 251 19.34 -4.78 -6.52
C MET A 251 20.19 -4.48 -7.74
N ALA A 252 19.61 -4.61 -8.93
CA ALA A 252 20.20 -4.13 -10.16
C ALA A 252 20.03 -2.60 -10.31
N GLY A 253 20.91 -1.97 -11.04
CA GLY A 253 20.85 -0.57 -11.41
C GLY A 253 19.89 -0.27 -12.58
N SER A 254 19.90 0.94 -13.07
CA SER A 254 19.11 1.37 -14.23
C SER A 254 19.83 1.05 -15.54
N LEU A 255 19.07 0.70 -16.57
CA LEU A 255 19.55 0.66 -17.96
C LEU A 255 19.64 2.09 -18.50
N ILE A 256 20.69 2.40 -19.23
CA ILE A 256 20.96 3.76 -19.72
C ILE A 256 20.64 3.85 -21.21
N GLY A 257 19.54 4.53 -21.52
CA GLY A 257 19.07 4.74 -22.89
C GLY A 257 18.22 3.60 -23.44
N LEU A 258 17.43 3.92 -24.47
CA LEU A 258 16.47 2.99 -25.10
C LEU A 258 17.16 1.79 -25.77
N ASP A 259 18.40 1.96 -26.27
CA ASP A 259 19.13 0.88 -26.94
C ASP A 259 19.52 -0.22 -25.93
N GLU A 260 19.92 0.14 -24.72
CA GLU A 260 20.21 -0.83 -23.67
C GLU A 260 18.91 -1.52 -23.22
N LEU A 261 17.82 -0.78 -23.05
CA LEU A 261 16.52 -1.37 -22.75
C LEU A 261 16.08 -2.39 -23.80
N LYS A 262 16.32 -2.15 -25.09
CA LYS A 262 15.87 -3.04 -26.17
C LYS A 262 16.78 -4.24 -26.38
N ASN A 263 18.07 -4.10 -26.17
CA ASN A 263 19.07 -5.08 -26.59
C ASN A 263 19.75 -5.80 -25.42
N ASN A 264 19.64 -5.28 -24.19
CA ASN A 264 20.37 -5.81 -23.02
C ASN A 264 19.53 -5.69 -21.73
N THR A 265 18.26 -6.09 -21.81
CA THR A 265 17.29 -5.97 -20.69
C THR A 265 17.72 -6.75 -19.43
N GLU A 266 18.53 -7.81 -19.61
CA GLU A 266 18.99 -8.66 -18.50
C GLU A 266 20.21 -8.09 -17.76
N SER A 267 20.88 -7.06 -18.30
CA SER A 267 22.06 -6.44 -17.70
C SER A 267 21.80 -5.90 -16.30
N VAL A 268 22.80 -5.97 -15.45
CA VAL A 268 22.78 -5.36 -14.10
C VAL A 268 22.69 -3.82 -14.14
N GLY A 269 22.92 -3.19 -15.30
CA GLY A 269 22.79 -1.76 -15.52
C GLY A 269 23.95 -0.94 -14.95
N ASP A 270 23.68 0.32 -14.58
CA ASP A 270 24.68 1.35 -14.22
C ASP A 270 25.48 1.07 -12.93
N ILE A 271 25.35 -0.11 -12.33
CA ILE A 271 26.15 -0.58 -11.18
C ILE A 271 27.04 -1.80 -11.49
N GLU A 272 27.25 -2.13 -12.77
CA GLU A 272 28.01 -3.32 -13.19
C GLU A 272 29.43 -3.37 -12.57
N ALA A 273 30.13 -2.25 -12.57
CA ALA A 273 31.48 -2.18 -12.01
C ALA A 273 31.53 -2.46 -10.51
N GLN A 274 30.50 -2.04 -9.76
CA GLN A 274 30.38 -2.23 -8.32
C GLN A 274 30.08 -3.72 -7.98
N VAL A 275 29.17 -4.33 -8.72
CA VAL A 275 28.87 -5.75 -8.57
C VAL A 275 30.09 -6.61 -8.97
N ALA A 276 30.77 -6.28 -10.06
CA ALA A 276 31.99 -6.94 -10.48
C ALA A 276 33.15 -6.80 -9.47
N SER A 277 33.18 -5.73 -8.66
CA SER A 277 34.14 -5.58 -7.56
C SER A 277 33.85 -6.43 -6.32
N GLY A 278 32.72 -7.16 -6.31
CA GLY A 278 32.28 -7.99 -5.19
C GLY A 278 31.47 -7.25 -4.13
N LEU A 279 31.01 -6.02 -4.40
CA LEU A 279 30.08 -5.33 -3.49
C LEU A 279 28.70 -6.01 -3.56
N GLU A 280 28.21 -6.48 -2.40
CA GLU A 280 26.87 -7.04 -2.27
C GLU A 280 25.82 -5.93 -2.26
N VAL A 281 25.39 -5.51 -3.46
CA VAL A 281 24.35 -4.49 -3.62
C VAL A 281 22.98 -5.12 -3.41
N GLN A 282 22.52 -5.11 -2.16
CA GLN A 282 21.28 -5.76 -1.73
C GLN A 282 20.44 -4.85 -0.82
N ARG A 283 19.18 -5.25 -0.64
CA ARG A 283 18.27 -4.67 0.35
C ARG A 283 17.64 -5.78 1.17
N LYS A 284 17.54 -5.54 2.48
CA LYS A 284 16.90 -6.43 3.42
C LYS A 284 15.89 -5.69 4.28
N PHE A 285 14.69 -6.27 4.40
CA PHE A 285 13.62 -5.84 5.29
C PHE A 285 13.34 -6.95 6.29
N ASP A 286 13.30 -6.62 7.58
CA ASP A 286 12.80 -7.51 8.62
C ASP A 286 11.65 -6.79 9.35
N PHE A 287 10.57 -7.51 9.59
CA PHE A 287 9.37 -7.03 10.25
C PHE A 287 8.87 -8.04 11.27
N ALA A 288 8.48 -7.57 12.44
CA ALA A 288 7.79 -8.37 13.43
C ALA A 288 6.73 -7.52 14.14
N ARG A 289 5.54 -8.08 14.36
CA ARG A 289 4.45 -7.44 15.12
C ARG A 289 3.77 -8.46 16.01
N LEU A 290 3.49 -8.06 17.24
CA LEU A 290 2.50 -8.69 18.11
C LEU A 290 1.41 -7.65 18.34
N SER A 291 0.15 -8.01 18.09
CA SER A 291 -1.01 -7.17 18.37
C SER A 291 -2.10 -7.97 19.03
N SER A 292 -2.87 -7.32 19.89
CA SER A 292 -4.05 -7.88 20.53
C SER A 292 -5.17 -6.85 20.47
N GLU A 293 -6.28 -7.23 19.88
CA GLU A 293 -7.51 -6.47 19.80
C GLU A 293 -8.52 -7.05 20.79
N TRP A 294 -9.01 -6.23 21.68
CA TRP A 294 -10.10 -6.54 22.57
C TRP A 294 -11.34 -5.78 22.12
N THR A 295 -12.42 -6.51 21.81
CA THR A 295 -13.73 -5.95 21.47
C THR A 295 -14.69 -6.23 22.63
N HIS A 296 -15.42 -5.20 23.08
CA HIS A 296 -16.37 -5.25 24.17
C HIS A 296 -17.69 -4.60 23.78
N LEU A 297 -18.76 -5.37 23.77
CA LEU A 297 -20.13 -4.88 23.61
C LEU A 297 -20.63 -4.40 24.97
N LEU A 298 -20.61 -3.08 25.17
CA LEU A 298 -21.09 -2.48 26.42
C LEU A 298 -22.62 -2.63 26.55
N ASN A 299 -23.32 -2.52 25.44
CA ASN A 299 -24.75 -2.80 25.24
C ASN A 299 -25.04 -2.89 23.74
N ASP A 300 -26.32 -3.10 23.35
CA ASP A 300 -26.73 -3.28 21.96
C ASP A 300 -26.38 -2.09 21.03
N ASN A 301 -26.04 -0.93 21.56
CA ASN A 301 -25.76 0.29 20.82
C ASN A 301 -24.33 0.79 20.99
N VAL A 302 -23.50 0.16 21.81
CA VAL A 302 -22.13 0.64 22.09
C VAL A 302 -21.15 -0.50 22.06
N GLU A 303 -20.24 -0.42 21.09
CA GLU A 303 -19.06 -1.30 20.98
C GLU A 303 -17.78 -0.52 21.30
N LEU A 304 -16.92 -1.12 22.08
CA LEU A 304 -15.57 -0.62 22.36
C LEU A 304 -14.56 -1.57 21.74
N SER A 305 -13.57 -1.04 21.01
CA SER A 305 -12.43 -1.79 20.52
C SER A 305 -11.13 -1.13 20.99
N THR A 306 -10.20 -1.97 21.43
CA THR A 306 -8.86 -1.53 21.82
C THR A 306 -7.82 -2.45 21.22
N ILE A 307 -6.97 -1.91 20.35
CA ILE A 307 -5.83 -2.62 19.77
C ILE A 307 -4.56 -2.15 20.45
N ALA A 308 -3.87 -3.06 21.14
CA ALA A 308 -2.51 -2.82 21.64
C ALA A 308 -1.51 -3.58 20.76
N TYR A 309 -0.40 -2.94 20.40
CA TYR A 309 0.61 -3.59 19.57
C TYR A 309 2.04 -3.16 19.91
N ILE A 310 2.96 -4.08 19.61
CA ILE A 310 4.40 -3.81 19.52
C ILE A 310 4.88 -4.25 18.14
N ARG A 311 5.80 -3.47 17.56
CA ARG A 311 6.31 -3.68 16.22
C ARG A 311 7.80 -3.37 16.14
N SER A 312 8.54 -4.16 15.36
CA SER A 312 9.93 -3.90 15.02
C SER A 312 10.11 -3.94 13.50
N ASN A 313 10.72 -2.90 12.94
CA ASN A 313 11.09 -2.82 11.53
C ASN A 313 12.60 -2.63 11.41
N ARG A 314 13.22 -3.29 10.44
CA ARG A 314 14.60 -3.01 10.03
C ARG A 314 14.69 -2.91 8.52
N ASN A 315 15.46 -1.93 8.03
CA ASN A 315 15.74 -1.75 6.60
C ASN A 315 17.24 -1.51 6.42
N ARG A 316 17.92 -2.48 5.82
CA ARG A 316 19.33 -2.38 5.47
C ARG A 316 19.50 -2.46 3.97
N TYR A 317 20.28 -1.54 3.39
CA TYR A 317 20.53 -1.49 1.96
C TYR A 317 21.80 -0.73 1.60
N ILE A 318 22.35 -1.02 0.42
CA ILE A 318 23.33 -0.17 -0.25
C ILE A 318 22.57 0.85 -1.12
N ALA A 319 22.90 2.15 -0.96
CA ALA A 319 22.21 3.23 -1.66
C ALA A 319 22.73 3.38 -3.11
N THR A 320 22.16 2.63 -4.04
CA THR A 320 22.56 2.63 -5.48
C THR A 320 22.32 3.95 -6.21
N TRP A 321 21.48 4.83 -5.67
CA TRP A 321 21.22 6.16 -6.21
C TRP A 321 22.24 7.22 -5.79
N GLU A 322 23.17 6.89 -4.88
CA GLU A 322 24.33 7.70 -4.52
C GLU A 322 25.60 7.07 -5.11
N GLY A 323 26.41 7.85 -5.82
CA GLY A 323 27.61 7.32 -6.49
C GLY A 323 28.67 6.75 -5.56
N ASN A 324 28.66 7.15 -4.29
CA ASN A 324 29.55 6.64 -3.24
C ASN A 324 29.03 5.37 -2.54
N LEU A 325 27.82 4.88 -2.90
CA LEU A 325 27.23 3.61 -2.44
C LEU A 325 27.33 3.38 -0.92
N PRO A 326 26.84 4.27 -0.07
CA PRO A 326 26.87 4.07 1.35
C PRO A 326 25.85 3.00 1.79
N GLU A 327 26.17 2.31 2.87
CA GLU A 327 25.23 1.39 3.53
C GLU A 327 24.31 2.16 4.48
N ASN A 328 23.03 1.94 4.40
CA ASN A 328 22.04 2.33 5.39
C ASN A 328 21.65 1.12 6.24
N ASP A 329 21.60 1.29 7.55
CA ASP A 329 20.94 0.38 8.48
C ASP A 329 20.04 1.19 9.41
N SER A 330 18.73 1.05 9.27
CA SER A 330 17.74 1.72 10.10
C SER A 330 16.84 0.71 10.77
N LYS A 331 16.58 0.92 12.06
CA LYS A 331 15.70 0.08 12.88
C LYS A 331 14.74 0.97 13.65
N THR A 332 13.47 0.56 13.72
CA THR A 332 12.46 1.16 14.58
C THR A 332 11.81 0.09 15.45
N ASN A 333 11.60 0.42 16.73
CA ASN A 333 10.81 -0.37 17.66
C ASN A 333 9.67 0.51 18.16
N THR A 334 8.45 0.02 18.01
CA THR A 334 7.22 0.80 18.24
C THR A 334 6.33 0.08 19.23
N ALA A 335 5.71 0.84 20.13
CA ALA A 335 4.57 0.40 20.92
C ALA A 335 3.41 1.36 20.67
N GLY A 336 2.20 0.84 20.48
CA GLY A 336 1.03 1.67 20.22
C GLY A 336 -0.26 1.08 20.79
N VAL A 337 -1.22 1.97 20.98
CA VAL A 337 -2.59 1.65 21.37
C VAL A 337 -3.54 2.44 20.50
N MET A 338 -4.53 1.77 19.93
CA MET A 338 -5.61 2.36 19.16
C MET A 338 -6.91 2.04 19.89
N PHE A 339 -7.64 3.07 20.30
CA PHE A 339 -8.94 2.93 20.98
C PHE A 339 -10.05 3.47 20.07
N LYS A 340 -11.15 2.71 20.01
CA LYS A 340 -12.38 3.10 19.29
C LYS A 340 -13.59 2.80 20.18
N ALA A 341 -14.53 3.73 20.23
CA ALA A 341 -15.88 3.53 20.71
C ALA A 341 -16.86 3.83 19.57
N ASP A 342 -17.67 2.86 19.22
CA ASP A 342 -18.73 2.96 18.23
C ASP A 342 -20.07 3.03 18.94
N VAL A 343 -20.86 4.06 18.66
CA VAL A 343 -22.10 4.37 19.35
C VAL A 343 -23.20 4.57 18.33
N ASP A 344 -24.11 3.62 18.26
CA ASP A 344 -25.30 3.69 17.40
C ASP A 344 -26.49 4.27 18.18
N LEU A 345 -26.99 5.39 17.68
CA LEU A 345 -28.17 6.07 18.21
C LEU A 345 -29.21 6.16 17.09
N ASP A 346 -30.49 6.24 17.45
CA ASP A 346 -31.58 6.30 16.47
C ASP A 346 -31.36 7.42 15.43
N GLY A 347 -31.04 7.02 14.19
CA GLY A 347 -30.74 7.91 13.06
C GLY A 347 -29.36 8.55 13.06
N THR A 348 -28.45 8.20 14.00
CA THR A 348 -27.07 8.70 14.01
C THR A 348 -26.11 7.66 14.54
N ARG A 349 -24.91 7.58 13.95
CA ARG A 349 -23.81 6.73 14.42
C ARG A 349 -22.60 7.61 14.71
N TRP A 350 -21.96 7.35 15.84
CA TRP A 350 -20.79 8.10 16.30
C TRP A 350 -19.61 7.17 16.55
N ILE A 351 -18.46 7.54 16.01
CA ILE A 351 -17.20 6.85 16.26
C ILE A 351 -16.27 7.82 16.96
N TYR A 352 -15.83 7.50 18.16
CA TYR A 352 -14.84 8.24 18.93
C TYR A 352 -13.59 7.38 19.08
N GLY A 353 -12.43 7.98 18.99
CA GLY A 353 -11.23 7.21 19.19
C GLY A 353 -10.01 8.06 19.51
N THR A 354 -8.93 7.36 19.82
CA THR A 354 -7.61 7.94 19.96
C THR A 354 -6.54 6.92 19.66
N ASP A 355 -5.52 7.35 18.92
CA ASP A 355 -4.33 6.57 18.64
C ASP A 355 -3.16 7.17 19.45
N VAL A 356 -2.38 6.30 20.08
CA VAL A 356 -1.13 6.70 20.77
C VAL A 356 -0.02 5.78 20.29
N GLU A 357 1.09 6.36 19.85
CA GLU A 357 2.25 5.61 19.38
C GLU A 357 3.54 6.21 19.96
N TYR A 358 4.44 5.32 20.40
CA TYR A 358 5.81 5.66 20.77
C TYR A 358 6.77 4.79 19.98
N THR A 359 7.75 5.41 19.31
CA THR A 359 8.73 4.72 18.47
C THR A 359 10.13 5.14 18.83
N GLN A 360 11.00 4.17 19.07
CA GLN A 360 12.45 4.35 19.17
C GLN A 360 13.09 3.95 17.84
N ALA A 361 13.79 4.87 17.22
CA ALA A 361 14.46 4.65 15.94
C ALA A 361 15.96 4.86 16.08
N THR A 362 16.72 3.98 15.42
CA THR A 362 18.16 4.13 15.26
C THR A 362 18.51 4.16 13.78
N ARG A 363 19.46 4.98 13.39
CA ARG A 363 19.96 5.00 12.02
C ARG A 363 21.48 5.12 11.97
N THR A 364 22.10 4.17 11.27
CA THR A 364 23.51 4.24 10.85
C THR A 364 23.59 4.36 9.34
N TYR A 365 24.37 5.33 8.87
CA TYR A 365 24.67 5.54 7.46
C TYR A 365 26.18 5.58 7.30
N LYS A 366 26.74 4.58 6.59
CA LYS A 366 28.17 4.31 6.61
C LYS A 366 28.75 4.28 5.19
N GLN A 367 29.84 5.00 4.98
CA GLN A 367 30.69 4.84 3.82
C GLN A 367 31.59 3.61 4.03
N LEU A 368 31.49 2.64 3.12
CA LEU A 368 32.19 1.35 3.27
C LEU A 368 33.66 1.40 2.85
N PHE A 369 34.00 2.30 1.93
CA PHE A 369 35.33 2.47 1.34
C PHE A 369 35.57 3.95 1.03
N ASP A 370 36.84 4.35 0.89
CA ASP A 370 37.18 5.71 0.44
C ASP A 370 36.68 5.91 -0.99
N TYR A 371 35.83 6.91 -1.19
CA TYR A 371 35.27 7.24 -2.48
C TYR A 371 35.77 8.60 -2.97
N VAL A 372 36.30 8.62 -4.18
CA VAL A 372 36.68 9.86 -4.89
C VAL A 372 35.87 9.93 -6.18
N PRO A 373 34.98 10.93 -6.32
CA PRO A 373 34.17 11.06 -7.52
C PRO A 373 35.06 11.34 -8.75
N SER A 374 34.68 10.76 -9.89
CA SER A 374 35.29 11.09 -11.18
C SER A 374 34.71 12.41 -11.69
N GLY A 375 35.37 13.53 -11.45
CA GLY A 375 34.94 14.87 -11.85
C GLY A 375 34.71 15.81 -10.65
N PHE A 376 33.66 16.63 -10.72
CA PHE A 376 33.33 17.56 -9.65
C PHE A 376 32.58 16.82 -8.52
N GLY A 377 33.08 16.93 -7.31
CA GLY A 377 32.45 16.37 -6.10
C GLY A 377 33.48 16.22 -4.98
N SER A 378 33.00 16.25 -3.75
CA SER A 378 33.86 16.08 -2.57
C SER A 378 34.18 14.60 -2.35
N PRO A 379 35.43 14.25 -2.00
CA PRO A 379 35.76 12.91 -1.54
C PRO A 379 34.96 12.53 -0.29
N VAL A 380 34.54 11.27 -0.22
CA VAL A 380 33.85 10.73 0.96
C VAL A 380 34.69 9.59 1.53
N PRO A 381 35.42 9.81 2.63
CA PRO A 381 36.24 8.77 3.25
C PRO A 381 35.37 7.66 3.86
N ALA A 382 35.94 6.48 4.05
CA ALA A 382 35.29 5.38 4.77
C ALA A 382 35.02 5.77 6.22
N GLY A 383 33.85 5.39 6.75
CA GLY A 383 33.43 5.69 8.12
C GLY A 383 31.95 5.93 8.27
N GLU A 384 31.52 6.23 9.49
CA GLU A 384 30.13 6.56 9.80
C GLU A 384 29.81 7.99 9.39
N ILE A 385 28.94 8.15 8.38
CA ILE A 385 28.43 9.45 7.92
C ILE A 385 27.41 9.96 8.93
N TYR A 386 26.39 9.15 9.26
CA TYR A 386 25.39 9.42 10.27
C TYR A 386 25.30 8.24 11.24
N ASN A 387 25.10 8.55 12.51
CA ASN A 387 24.73 7.62 13.56
C ASN A 387 23.92 8.42 14.59
N TYR A 388 22.61 8.13 14.66
CA TYR A 388 21.70 8.87 15.51
C TYR A 388 20.53 8.02 15.98
N ASP A 389 19.95 8.44 17.09
CA ASP A 389 18.72 7.92 17.67
C ASP A 389 17.63 8.99 17.62
N VAL A 390 16.38 8.53 17.49
CA VAL A 390 15.20 9.39 17.51
C VAL A 390 14.10 8.70 18.30
N ASP A 391 13.63 9.34 19.36
CA ASP A 391 12.40 8.99 20.03
C ASP A 391 11.26 9.79 19.40
N TYR A 392 10.21 9.10 18.98
CA TYR A 392 9.04 9.72 18.36
C TYR A 392 7.80 9.37 19.16
N PHE A 393 6.98 10.39 19.43
CA PHE A 393 5.71 10.26 20.11
C PHE A 393 4.60 10.88 19.28
N ALA A 394 3.49 10.14 19.16
CA ALA A 394 2.28 10.62 18.49
C ALA A 394 1.05 10.35 19.37
N VAL A 395 0.13 11.31 19.42
CA VAL A 395 -1.21 11.14 20.00
C VAL A 395 -2.23 11.82 19.13
N ALA A 396 -3.36 11.12 18.87
CA ALA A 396 -4.32 11.59 17.90
C ALA A 396 -5.76 11.20 18.25
N PRO A 397 -6.49 12.03 19.00
CA PRO A 397 -7.92 11.88 19.18
C PRO A 397 -8.70 12.20 17.89
N TYR A 398 -9.79 11.45 17.66
CA TYR A 398 -10.67 11.68 16.52
C TYR A 398 -12.13 11.40 16.86
N VAL A 399 -13.01 12.00 16.06
CA VAL A 399 -14.45 11.76 16.09
C VAL A 399 -14.98 11.73 14.66
N SER A 400 -15.88 10.80 14.39
CA SER A 400 -16.66 10.76 13.14
C SER A 400 -18.13 10.53 13.49
N ALA A 401 -19.03 11.13 12.73
CA ALA A 401 -20.46 10.96 12.90
C ALA A 401 -21.14 10.79 11.55
N THR A 402 -22.09 9.87 11.50
CA THR A 402 -22.97 9.63 10.34
C THR A 402 -24.41 9.96 10.75
N PHE A 403 -25.08 10.75 9.93
CA PHE A 403 -26.45 11.24 10.16
C PHE A 403 -27.34 10.82 9.00
N ASP A 404 -28.38 10.06 9.25
CA ASP A 404 -29.44 9.80 8.30
C ASP A 404 -30.41 11.02 8.28
N LEU A 405 -30.06 12.04 7.44
CA LEU A 405 -30.89 13.25 7.31
C LEU A 405 -32.26 12.97 6.71
N SER A 406 -32.35 11.90 5.90
CA SER A 406 -33.58 11.35 5.36
C SER A 406 -33.34 9.91 4.88
N GLU A 407 -34.38 9.21 4.41
CA GLU A 407 -34.25 7.87 3.80
C GLU A 407 -33.26 7.82 2.62
N ARG A 408 -32.97 8.98 1.99
CA ARG A 408 -32.10 9.10 0.82
C ARG A 408 -30.84 9.89 1.02
N LEU A 409 -30.76 10.65 2.09
CA LEU A 409 -29.66 11.60 2.28
C LEU A 409 -28.91 11.29 3.56
N VAL A 410 -27.65 10.93 3.42
CA VAL A 410 -26.73 10.60 4.52
C VAL A 410 -25.61 11.63 4.54
N LEU A 411 -25.34 12.21 5.69
CA LEU A 411 -24.23 13.12 5.95
C LEU A 411 -23.22 12.41 6.85
N GLU A 412 -21.96 12.41 6.46
CA GLU A 412 -20.85 11.97 7.30
C GLU A 412 -19.90 13.15 7.56
N ALA A 413 -19.52 13.37 8.81
CA ALA A 413 -18.56 14.39 9.21
C ALA A 413 -17.52 13.78 10.18
N GLY A 414 -16.27 14.15 10.01
CA GLY A 414 -15.20 13.66 10.87
C GLY A 414 -14.14 14.71 11.11
N LEU A 415 -13.47 14.60 12.25
CA LEU A 415 -12.38 15.49 12.66
C LEU A 415 -11.36 14.69 13.46
N ARG A 416 -10.08 14.83 13.12
CA ARG A 416 -8.96 14.28 13.87
C ARG A 416 -7.97 15.41 14.20
N TYR A 417 -7.38 15.34 15.37
CA TYR A 417 -6.25 16.16 15.75
C TYR A 417 -5.03 15.28 15.95
N ASP A 418 -3.92 15.60 15.32
CA ASP A 418 -2.65 14.90 15.45
C ASP A 418 -1.62 15.79 16.14
N HIS A 419 -0.93 15.25 17.14
CA HIS A 419 0.25 15.83 17.75
C HIS A 419 1.40 14.85 17.62
N ASN A 420 2.50 15.31 16.99
CA ASN A 420 3.69 14.50 16.68
C ASN A 420 4.93 15.21 17.23
N ARG A 421 5.78 14.52 17.94
CA ARG A 421 7.02 15.06 18.51
C ARG A 421 8.19 14.15 18.26
N TYR A 422 9.32 14.73 17.89
CA TYR A 422 10.61 14.07 17.80
C TYR A 422 11.53 14.53 18.92
N ASP A 423 12.37 13.62 19.41
CA ASP A 423 13.47 13.86 20.32
C ASP A 423 14.71 13.21 19.70
N TYR A 424 15.70 14.01 19.33
CA TYR A 424 16.81 13.58 18.49
C TYR A 424 18.15 13.62 19.24
N THR A 425 18.93 12.55 19.09
CA THR A 425 20.28 12.44 19.64
C THR A 425 21.27 12.06 18.55
N ASN A 426 22.26 12.94 18.29
CA ASN A 426 23.41 12.64 17.44
C ASN A 426 24.49 11.91 18.25
N ASN A 427 24.89 10.72 17.79
CA ASN A 427 25.91 9.89 18.43
C ASN A 427 27.36 10.21 17.96
N LEU A 428 27.51 11.19 17.05
CA LEU A 428 28.78 11.57 16.44
C LEU A 428 29.07 13.07 16.70
N ALA A 429 30.22 13.52 16.30
CA ALA A 429 30.54 14.95 16.35
C ALA A 429 29.64 15.72 15.37
N ASP A 430 29.15 16.89 15.82
CA ASP A 430 28.34 17.80 15.01
C ASP A 430 29.11 18.37 13.79
N GLY A 431 28.36 18.84 12.83
CA GLY A 431 28.91 19.53 11.67
C GLY A 431 29.18 18.63 10.46
N GLU A 432 30.03 19.09 9.56
CA GLU A 432 30.29 18.39 8.32
C GLU A 432 31.16 17.15 8.49
N TYR A 433 30.79 16.04 7.84
CA TYR A 433 31.62 14.84 7.78
C TYR A 433 32.79 15.04 6.81
N VAL A 434 33.96 15.41 7.36
CA VAL A 434 35.25 15.48 6.67
C VAL A 434 35.18 16.18 5.28
N SER A 435 34.52 17.34 5.21
CA SER A 435 34.34 18.12 3.98
C SER A 435 33.70 17.34 2.82
N SER A 436 32.84 16.37 3.17
CA SER A 436 32.20 15.46 2.19
C SER A 436 30.85 15.97 1.66
N GLY A 437 30.38 17.12 2.16
CA GLY A 437 29.05 17.65 1.87
C GLY A 437 27.91 16.99 2.68
N TYR A 438 28.19 16.02 3.55
CA TYR A 438 27.25 15.48 4.51
C TYR A 438 27.34 16.23 5.84
N ALA A 439 26.20 16.61 6.41
CA ALA A 439 26.14 17.40 7.63
C ALA A 439 25.35 16.69 8.73
N ARG A 440 25.92 16.69 9.93
CA ARG A 440 25.31 16.14 11.14
C ARG A 440 24.69 17.29 11.95
N VAL A 441 23.42 17.14 12.25
CA VAL A 441 22.67 18.10 13.07
C VAL A 441 23.03 17.88 14.54
N SER A 442 23.11 18.97 15.30
CA SER A 442 23.32 18.91 16.77
C SER A 442 22.12 18.29 17.46
N SER A 443 22.38 17.55 18.55
CA SER A 443 21.33 17.05 19.44
C SER A 443 20.47 18.21 19.99
N ASN A 444 19.27 17.91 20.49
CA ASN A 444 18.23 18.85 20.94
C ASN A 444 17.55 19.63 19.79
N ASN A 445 17.52 19.05 18.60
CA ASN A 445 16.66 19.50 17.52
C ASN A 445 15.36 18.68 17.54
N ASP A 446 14.40 19.09 18.38
CA ASP A 446 13.22 18.34 18.78
C ASP A 446 11.94 19.00 18.27
N PRO A 447 11.68 18.96 16.93
CA PRO A 447 10.49 19.57 16.36
C PRO A 447 9.22 18.85 16.80
N SER A 448 8.13 19.61 16.87
CA SER A 448 6.78 19.06 17.03
C SER A 448 5.86 19.61 15.96
N PHE A 449 4.96 18.76 15.48
CA PHE A 449 4.00 19.09 14.43
C PHE A 449 2.59 18.77 14.88
N ASN A 450 1.66 19.69 14.60
CA ASN A 450 0.26 19.54 14.93
C ASN A 450 -0.60 19.76 13.70
N HIS A 451 -1.69 18.99 13.56
CA HIS A 451 -2.59 19.17 12.44
C HIS A 451 -4.02 18.76 12.80
N TRP A 452 -5.00 19.47 12.18
CA TRP A 452 -6.41 19.12 12.20
C TRP A 452 -6.83 18.61 10.83
N SER A 453 -7.38 17.39 10.78
CA SER A 453 -7.84 16.75 9.53
C SER A 453 -9.37 16.62 9.53
N PRO A 454 -10.11 17.61 8.99
CA PRO A 454 -11.55 17.48 8.79
C PRO A 454 -11.88 16.59 7.57
N LYS A 455 -13.01 15.87 7.65
CA LYS A 455 -13.69 15.25 6.51
C LYS A 455 -15.18 15.57 6.53
N LEU A 456 -15.79 15.67 5.36
CA LEU A 456 -17.22 15.85 5.19
C LEU A 456 -17.66 15.12 3.93
N SER A 457 -18.71 14.30 4.04
CA SER A 457 -19.25 13.57 2.89
C SER A 457 -20.78 13.63 2.90
N LEU A 458 -21.35 13.69 1.72
CA LEU A 458 -22.81 13.69 1.52
C LEU A 458 -23.14 12.62 0.49
N THR A 459 -23.99 11.66 0.86
CA THR A 459 -24.46 10.60 -0.03
C THR A 459 -25.96 10.80 -0.30
N TYR A 460 -26.32 10.78 -1.59
CA TYR A 460 -27.71 10.78 -2.03
C TYR A 460 -28.05 9.44 -2.70
N ARG A 461 -28.91 8.65 -2.09
CA ARG A 461 -29.40 7.37 -2.61
C ARG A 461 -30.48 7.64 -3.66
N LEU A 462 -30.17 7.39 -4.93
CA LEU A 462 -31.14 7.48 -6.04
C LEU A 462 -32.21 6.40 -5.90
N ASP A 463 -31.78 5.19 -5.60
CA ASP A 463 -32.58 4.02 -5.25
C ASP A 463 -31.75 3.05 -4.38
N GLN A 464 -32.17 1.78 -4.26
CA GLN A 464 -31.49 0.76 -3.46
C GLN A 464 -30.20 0.24 -4.11
N GLN A 465 -29.96 0.53 -5.38
CA GLN A 465 -28.86 0.02 -6.19
C GLN A 465 -27.96 1.12 -6.74
N GLN A 466 -28.27 2.40 -6.48
CA GLN A 466 -27.55 3.53 -7.03
C GLN A 466 -27.43 4.66 -6.03
N ASN A 467 -26.22 5.21 -5.90
CA ASN A 467 -26.00 6.42 -5.13
C ASN A 467 -25.01 7.38 -5.83
N ILE A 468 -25.08 8.63 -5.42
CA ILE A 468 -24.12 9.68 -5.77
C ILE A 468 -23.58 10.21 -4.46
N TYR A 469 -22.28 10.47 -4.39
CA TYR A 469 -21.68 11.10 -3.23
C TYR A 469 -20.81 12.29 -3.62
N ALA A 470 -20.64 13.20 -2.67
CA ALA A 470 -19.65 14.27 -2.71
C ALA A 470 -18.85 14.21 -1.40
N ARG A 471 -17.53 14.35 -1.48
CA ARG A 471 -16.62 14.26 -0.33
C ARG A 471 -15.60 15.38 -0.39
N PHE A 472 -15.37 16.02 0.76
CA PHE A 472 -14.20 16.80 1.08
C PHE A 472 -13.38 16.08 2.14
N ALA A 473 -12.07 16.03 1.98
CA ALA A 473 -11.16 15.51 2.98
C ALA A 473 -9.84 16.29 2.94
N ASN A 474 -9.42 16.74 4.11
CA ASN A 474 -8.10 17.34 4.31
C ASN A 474 -7.11 16.25 4.74
N GLY A 475 -5.89 16.31 4.22
CA GLY A 475 -4.80 15.40 4.51
C GLY A 475 -3.54 16.16 4.88
N PHE A 476 -2.61 15.48 5.56
CA PHE A 476 -1.30 16.06 5.86
C PHE A 476 -0.22 14.97 5.96
N ARG A 477 1.02 15.39 5.86
CA ARG A 477 2.17 14.58 6.23
C ARG A 477 3.23 15.42 6.95
N ILE A 478 3.82 14.84 7.98
CA ILE A 478 4.93 15.46 8.70
C ILE A 478 6.26 15.24 7.97
N PRO A 479 7.24 16.15 8.12
CA PRO A 479 8.61 15.91 7.67
C PRO A 479 9.20 14.66 8.33
N GLN A 480 9.87 13.84 7.54
CA GLN A 480 10.45 12.58 8.03
C GLN A 480 11.78 12.80 8.75
N ALA A 481 12.09 11.96 9.73
CA ALA A 481 13.36 11.95 10.46
C ALA A 481 14.58 11.98 9.51
N SER A 482 14.51 11.28 8.38
CA SER A 482 15.58 11.30 7.37
C SER A 482 15.74 12.65 6.68
N ARG A 483 14.69 13.46 6.58
CA ARG A 483 14.74 14.82 6.02
C ARG A 483 15.16 15.86 7.07
N LEU A 484 14.87 15.60 8.33
CA LEU A 484 15.25 16.47 9.44
C LEU A 484 16.70 16.28 9.85
N TYR A 485 17.25 15.04 9.78
CA TYR A 485 18.51 14.69 10.44
C TYR A 485 19.59 14.11 9.52
N SER A 486 19.26 13.61 8.32
CA SER A 486 20.25 13.12 7.34
C SER A 486 20.50 14.17 6.27
N LEU A 487 21.13 15.26 6.63
CA LEU A 487 21.25 16.45 5.79
C LEU A 487 22.53 16.47 4.94
N LYS A 488 22.49 17.19 3.85
CA LYS A 488 23.67 17.72 3.18
C LYS A 488 23.95 19.13 3.72
N THR A 489 25.19 19.61 3.60
CA THR A 489 25.61 20.92 4.12
C THR A 489 24.73 22.08 3.63
N ASN A 490 24.22 21.98 2.42
CA ASN A 490 23.31 22.96 1.80
C ASN A 490 21.85 22.88 2.28
N ASN A 491 21.51 21.88 3.09
CA ASN A 491 20.20 21.79 3.76
C ASN A 491 20.20 22.33 5.20
N ILE A 492 21.36 22.70 5.73
CA ILE A 492 21.44 23.23 7.09
C ILE A 492 20.74 24.59 7.13
N GLY A 493 19.85 24.76 8.12
CA GLY A 493 19.12 26.02 8.35
C GLY A 493 17.80 26.14 7.58
N PHE A 494 17.40 25.12 6.80
CA PHE A 494 16.04 25.03 6.28
C PHE A 494 15.16 24.29 7.27
N GLU A 495 14.17 24.96 7.80
CA GLU A 495 13.08 24.34 8.55
C GLU A 495 12.08 23.74 7.56
N LEU A 496 11.50 22.58 7.90
CA LEU A 496 10.48 21.93 7.09
C LEU A 496 9.18 21.89 7.88
N ASP A 497 8.11 22.36 7.25
CA ASP A 497 6.74 22.29 7.73
C ASP A 497 6.01 21.06 7.17
N PRO A 498 4.90 20.62 7.80
CA PRO A 498 4.03 19.61 7.23
C PRO A 498 3.47 20.04 5.86
N GLU A 499 3.36 19.11 4.93
CA GLU A 499 2.60 19.31 3.70
C GLU A 499 1.13 19.09 3.99
N VAL A 500 0.27 19.87 3.38
CA VAL A 500 -1.19 19.81 3.57
C VAL A 500 -1.87 19.55 2.23
N SER A 501 -2.86 18.67 2.21
CA SER A 501 -3.66 18.42 1.01
C SER A 501 -5.14 18.62 1.25
N ASP A 502 -5.82 19.20 0.27
CA ASP A 502 -7.27 19.28 0.20
C ASP A 502 -7.79 18.49 -1.00
N THR A 503 -8.69 17.56 -0.75
CA THR A 503 -9.29 16.70 -1.77
C THR A 503 -10.79 16.91 -1.84
N LEU A 504 -11.28 17.26 -3.04
CA LEU A 504 -12.69 17.22 -3.41
C LEU A 504 -12.94 16.04 -4.33
N GLU A 505 -13.96 15.25 -4.05
CA GLU A 505 -14.34 14.09 -4.84
C GLU A 505 -15.86 14.04 -5.04
N VAL A 506 -16.29 13.68 -6.23
CA VAL A 506 -17.69 13.35 -6.53
C VAL A 506 -17.69 11.97 -7.20
N GLY A 507 -18.57 11.09 -6.75
CA GLY A 507 -18.66 9.76 -7.32
C GLY A 507 -20.09 9.28 -7.50
N TYR A 508 -20.21 8.27 -8.34
CA TYR A 508 -21.44 7.51 -8.59
C TYR A 508 -21.14 6.03 -8.40
N LYS A 509 -22.00 5.35 -7.68
CA LYS A 509 -21.93 3.91 -7.46
C LYS A 509 -23.21 3.22 -7.87
N ARG A 510 -23.06 2.05 -8.48
CA ARG A 510 -24.17 1.14 -8.81
C ARG A 510 -23.77 -0.27 -8.44
N ALA A 511 -24.68 -0.97 -7.74
CA ALA A 511 -24.56 -2.38 -7.41
C ALA A 511 -25.87 -3.10 -7.73
N THR A 512 -25.81 -4.07 -8.63
CA THR A 512 -26.91 -4.98 -9.00
C THR A 512 -26.41 -6.41 -8.94
N GLU A 513 -27.27 -7.40 -9.14
CA GLU A 513 -26.86 -8.81 -9.18
C GLU A 513 -25.77 -9.10 -10.22
N ASP A 514 -25.78 -8.40 -11.37
CA ASP A 514 -24.88 -8.67 -12.49
C ASP A 514 -23.80 -7.60 -12.68
N GLN A 515 -23.88 -6.44 -12.00
CA GLN A 515 -23.00 -5.32 -12.26
C GLN A 515 -22.62 -4.59 -10.97
N ARG A 516 -21.34 -4.28 -10.88
CA ARG A 516 -20.81 -3.25 -10.01
C ARG A 516 -20.13 -2.19 -10.84
N LEU A 517 -20.45 -0.93 -10.60
CA LEU A 517 -19.90 0.23 -11.28
C LEU A 517 -19.58 1.30 -10.25
N ASP A 518 -18.32 1.75 -10.24
CA ASP A 518 -17.86 2.89 -9.47
C ASP A 518 -17.19 3.89 -10.42
N ILE A 519 -17.64 5.14 -10.38
CA ILE A 519 -17.02 6.27 -11.10
C ILE A 519 -16.71 7.34 -10.08
N SER A 520 -15.48 7.85 -10.07
CA SER A 520 -15.11 9.01 -9.26
C SER A 520 -14.36 10.05 -10.08
N ILE A 521 -14.60 11.31 -9.77
CA ILE A 521 -13.89 12.48 -10.28
C ILE A 521 -13.31 13.18 -9.07
N TYR A 522 -12.01 13.46 -9.09
CA TYR A 522 -11.33 14.08 -7.97
C TYR A 522 -10.51 15.29 -8.39
N HIS A 523 -10.34 16.19 -7.44
CA HIS A 523 -9.42 17.31 -7.48
C HIS A 523 -8.72 17.41 -6.13
N MET A 524 -7.40 17.28 -6.12
CA MET A 524 -6.56 17.36 -4.93
C MET A 524 -5.49 18.42 -5.15
N THR A 525 -5.27 19.28 -4.19
CA THR A 525 -4.13 20.19 -4.08
C THR A 525 -3.22 19.72 -2.95
N ILE A 526 -1.93 19.95 -3.08
CA ILE A 526 -0.97 19.80 -1.98
C ILE A 526 -0.23 21.12 -1.87
N ASP A 527 -0.41 21.77 -0.73
CA ASP A 527 0.28 23.00 -0.36
C ASP A 527 1.53 22.67 0.46
N ASP A 528 2.52 23.56 0.44
CA ASP A 528 3.79 23.43 1.14
C ASP A 528 4.54 22.13 0.79
N ALA A 529 4.41 21.67 -0.49
CA ALA A 529 5.07 20.47 -0.96
C ALA A 529 6.58 20.54 -0.72
N ILE A 530 7.14 19.52 -0.06
CA ILE A 530 8.58 19.40 0.19
C ILE A 530 9.26 18.97 -1.11
N VAL A 531 9.72 19.93 -1.87
CA VAL A 531 10.33 19.74 -3.18
C VAL A 531 11.86 19.81 -3.09
N ARG A 532 12.50 19.04 -3.98
CA ARG A 532 13.95 19.10 -4.14
C ARG A 532 14.30 20.24 -5.11
N ARG A 533 15.16 21.13 -4.66
CA ARG A 533 15.74 22.21 -5.47
C ARG A 533 17.21 21.96 -5.71
N GLU A 534 17.77 22.69 -6.66
CA GLU A 534 19.20 22.71 -6.98
C GLU A 534 19.65 24.18 -7.08
N ASN A 535 20.74 24.52 -6.39
CA ASN A 535 21.30 25.86 -6.48
C ASN A 535 22.17 26.02 -7.72
N SER A 536 22.69 27.23 -7.95
CA SER A 536 23.56 27.53 -9.11
C SER A 536 24.89 26.75 -9.09
N SER A 537 25.27 26.17 -7.96
CA SER A 537 26.47 25.33 -7.82
C SER A 537 26.19 23.84 -8.07
N GLY A 538 24.91 23.48 -8.35
CA GLY A 538 24.49 22.09 -8.54
C GLY A 538 24.17 21.35 -7.25
N ASP A 539 24.17 22.04 -6.10
CA ASP A 539 23.86 21.43 -4.80
C ASP A 539 22.34 21.30 -4.62
N ARG A 540 21.91 20.16 -4.13
CA ARG A 540 20.51 19.82 -3.93
C ARG A 540 20.10 20.03 -2.47
N TYR A 541 18.93 20.62 -2.29
CA TYR A 541 18.31 20.87 -0.99
C TYR A 541 16.81 20.67 -1.05
N TYR A 542 16.18 20.55 0.13
CA TYR A 542 14.73 20.39 0.27
C TYR A 542 14.15 21.60 0.97
N VAL A 543 13.01 22.08 0.47
CA VAL A 543 12.26 23.20 1.03
C VAL A 543 10.77 22.97 0.82
N ASN A 544 9.93 23.54 1.68
CA ASN A 544 8.53 23.74 1.41
C ASN A 544 8.42 24.90 0.41
N ALA A 545 8.17 24.64 -0.84
CA ALA A 545 8.23 25.69 -1.87
C ALA A 545 7.34 25.37 -3.08
N GLY A 546 6.28 24.62 -2.91
CA GLY A 546 5.45 24.26 -4.04
C GLY A 546 4.00 24.04 -3.68
N GLU A 547 3.14 24.40 -4.61
CA GLU A 547 1.77 23.88 -4.69
C GLU A 547 1.74 22.88 -5.86
N THR A 548 1.08 21.75 -5.65
CA THR A 548 0.84 20.78 -6.72
C THR A 548 -0.65 20.46 -6.82
N ARG A 549 -1.08 20.17 -8.04
CA ARG A 549 -2.48 19.90 -8.34
C ARG A 549 -2.63 18.55 -9.04
N HIS A 550 -3.52 17.73 -8.52
CA HIS A 550 -3.79 16.38 -9.00
C HIS A 550 -5.28 16.24 -9.27
N LYS A 551 -5.64 15.93 -10.50
CA LYS A 551 -7.05 15.79 -10.91
C LYS A 551 -7.22 14.59 -11.82
N GLY A 552 -8.36 13.93 -11.72
CA GLY A 552 -8.58 12.75 -12.56
C GLY A 552 -9.98 12.18 -12.48
N VAL A 553 -10.16 11.16 -13.31
CA VAL A 553 -11.36 10.34 -13.37
C VAL A 553 -10.95 8.88 -13.22
N GLU A 554 -11.65 8.15 -12.37
CA GLU A 554 -11.45 6.73 -12.14
C GLU A 554 -12.75 5.98 -12.46
N LEU A 555 -12.62 4.85 -13.13
CA LEU A 555 -13.73 3.97 -13.51
C LEU A 555 -13.38 2.54 -13.12
N SER A 556 -14.24 1.91 -12.33
CA SER A 556 -14.18 0.49 -12.00
C SER A 556 -15.49 -0.17 -12.38
N VAL A 557 -15.43 -1.22 -13.20
CA VAL A 557 -16.59 -1.99 -13.66
C VAL A 557 -16.32 -3.47 -13.43
N LEU A 558 -17.24 -4.14 -12.77
CA LEU A 558 -17.36 -5.61 -12.77
C LEU A 558 -18.71 -5.93 -13.36
N GLN A 559 -18.74 -6.74 -14.44
CA GLN A 559 -19.94 -7.09 -15.17
C GLN A 559 -20.00 -8.59 -15.44
N GLN A 560 -21.06 -9.25 -14.99
CA GLN A 560 -21.42 -10.57 -15.47
C GLN A 560 -22.03 -10.42 -16.86
N LEU A 561 -21.38 -10.96 -17.89
CA LEU A 561 -21.84 -10.87 -19.29
C LEU A 561 -22.86 -11.97 -19.64
N CYS A 562 -22.60 -13.17 -19.14
CA CYS A 562 -23.47 -14.32 -19.17
C CYS A 562 -23.01 -15.35 -18.14
N ALA A 563 -23.70 -16.49 -18.04
CA ALA A 563 -23.38 -17.52 -17.02
C ALA A 563 -21.89 -17.97 -17.01
N GLU A 564 -21.22 -17.96 -18.18
CA GLU A 564 -19.84 -18.42 -18.30
C GLU A 564 -18.81 -17.30 -18.42
N PHE A 565 -19.20 -16.04 -18.64
CA PHE A 565 -18.26 -14.94 -18.87
C PHE A 565 -18.52 -13.75 -17.96
N SER A 566 -17.45 -13.25 -17.34
CA SER A 566 -17.45 -11.95 -16.65
C SER A 566 -16.32 -11.07 -17.15
N ALA A 567 -16.51 -9.75 -17.03
CA ALA A 567 -15.52 -8.75 -17.39
C ALA A 567 -15.26 -7.81 -16.23
N ARG A 568 -13.98 -7.47 -15.99
CA ARG A 568 -13.56 -6.41 -15.08
C ARG A 568 -12.76 -5.37 -15.85
N LEU A 569 -13.13 -4.11 -15.72
CA LEU A 569 -12.43 -2.98 -16.28
C LEU A 569 -12.05 -2.02 -15.13
N ALA A 570 -10.77 -1.71 -15.01
CA ALA A 570 -10.26 -0.62 -14.21
C ALA A 570 -9.57 0.37 -15.15
N TYR A 571 -10.02 1.62 -15.14
CA TYR A 571 -9.46 2.70 -15.95
C TYR A 571 -9.28 3.95 -15.14
N SER A 572 -8.18 4.65 -15.33
CA SER A 572 -8.00 5.99 -14.78
C SER A 572 -7.36 6.91 -15.80
N TYR A 573 -7.83 8.15 -15.80
CA TYR A 573 -7.18 9.28 -16.44
C TYR A 573 -6.84 10.31 -15.37
N SER A 574 -5.57 10.75 -15.31
CA SER A 574 -5.12 11.71 -14.31
C SER A 574 -4.12 12.70 -14.89
N LYS A 575 -4.09 13.89 -14.30
CA LYS A 575 -3.13 14.93 -14.58
C LYS A 575 -2.55 15.47 -13.29
N HIS A 576 -1.24 15.54 -13.20
CA HIS A 576 -0.47 15.96 -12.04
C HIS A 576 0.44 17.11 -12.45
N GLU A 577 0.24 18.29 -11.87
CA GLU A 577 0.86 19.54 -12.31
C GLU A 577 1.49 20.27 -11.13
N PHE A 578 2.59 20.96 -11.36
CA PHE A 578 3.01 22.06 -10.49
C PHE A 578 2.06 23.23 -10.68
N VAL A 579 1.97 24.13 -9.70
CA VAL A 579 1.12 25.34 -9.78
C VAL A 579 2.00 26.55 -9.50
N ASN A 580 2.16 27.41 -10.50
CA ASN A 580 2.98 28.64 -10.41
C ASN A 580 4.37 28.40 -9.82
N ASP A 581 4.98 27.25 -10.10
CA ASP A 581 6.29 26.89 -9.56
C ASP A 581 7.37 27.79 -10.14
N SER A 582 8.32 28.24 -9.31
CA SER A 582 9.37 29.17 -9.72
C SER A 582 10.37 28.62 -10.73
N ILE A 583 10.44 27.29 -10.88
CA ILE A 583 11.35 26.59 -11.81
C ILE A 583 10.58 25.90 -12.93
N TYR A 584 9.49 25.20 -12.56
CA TYR A 584 8.74 24.34 -13.48
C TYR A 584 7.43 24.96 -13.97
N ASN A 585 7.06 26.17 -13.48
CA ASN A 585 5.80 26.83 -13.80
C ASN A 585 4.58 25.93 -13.54
N ASP A 586 3.79 25.62 -14.57
CA ASP A 586 2.64 24.72 -14.53
C ASP A 586 2.90 23.40 -15.29
N ASN A 587 4.15 22.97 -15.35
CA ASN A 587 4.52 21.72 -15.99
C ASN A 587 3.85 20.51 -15.33
N GLU A 588 3.63 19.47 -16.11
CA GLU A 588 3.22 18.18 -15.57
C GLU A 588 4.38 17.55 -14.80
N GLN A 589 4.08 16.94 -13.68
CA GLN A 589 5.05 16.20 -12.87
C GLN A 589 5.51 14.94 -13.61
N ALA A 590 6.79 14.62 -13.49
CA ALA A 590 7.37 13.42 -14.07
C ALA A 590 6.84 12.12 -13.40
N ALA A 591 7.03 10.99 -14.09
CA ALA A 591 6.67 9.64 -13.63
C ALA A 591 5.15 9.45 -13.33
N ALA A 592 4.31 10.19 -14.02
CA ALA A 592 2.85 10.18 -13.88
C ALA A 592 2.18 9.86 -15.24
N PRO A 593 1.90 8.59 -15.56
CA PRO A 593 1.12 8.26 -16.75
C PRO A 593 -0.25 8.94 -16.71
N ASN A 594 -0.63 9.59 -17.83
CA ASN A 594 -1.91 10.26 -17.90
C ASN A 594 -3.09 9.28 -17.90
N ASP A 595 -2.90 8.08 -18.43
CA ASP A 595 -3.92 7.03 -18.43
C ASP A 595 -3.31 5.67 -18.07
N THR A 596 -4.10 4.90 -17.33
CA THR A 596 -3.83 3.49 -17.03
C THR A 596 -5.11 2.68 -17.18
N ALA A 597 -4.98 1.43 -17.66
CA ALA A 597 -6.11 0.54 -17.79
C ALA A 597 -5.73 -0.90 -17.47
N ASN A 598 -6.66 -1.62 -16.85
CA ASN A 598 -6.61 -3.07 -16.68
C ASN A 598 -7.96 -3.63 -17.12
N LEU A 599 -7.95 -4.46 -18.14
CA LEU A 599 -9.13 -5.18 -18.62
C LEU A 599 -8.92 -6.67 -18.43
N ARG A 600 -9.84 -7.32 -17.72
CA ARG A 600 -9.84 -8.78 -17.52
C ARG A 600 -11.14 -9.37 -18.03
N LEU A 601 -11.05 -10.39 -18.86
CA LEU A 601 -12.16 -11.25 -19.26
C LEU A 601 -11.95 -12.62 -18.62
N THR A 602 -12.91 -13.08 -17.83
CA THR A 602 -12.86 -14.40 -17.17
C THR A 602 -13.90 -15.32 -17.78
N TYR A 603 -13.47 -16.53 -18.08
CA TYR A 603 -14.28 -17.64 -18.59
C TYR A 603 -14.35 -18.76 -17.56
N SER A 604 -15.56 -19.10 -17.13
CA SER A 604 -15.85 -20.18 -16.18
C SER A 604 -16.88 -21.12 -16.82
N PRO A 605 -16.43 -22.15 -17.57
CA PRO A 605 -17.30 -23.02 -18.37
C PRO A 605 -18.16 -23.92 -17.52
N GLU A 606 -19.48 -23.98 -17.80
CA GLU A 606 -20.41 -24.87 -17.12
C GLU A 606 -20.03 -26.36 -17.24
N LYS A 607 -19.41 -26.73 -18.37
CA LYS A 607 -19.07 -28.11 -18.69
C LYS A 607 -17.84 -28.62 -17.95
N ILE A 608 -17.00 -27.71 -17.43
CA ILE A 608 -15.80 -28.05 -16.67
C ILE A 608 -15.92 -27.30 -15.35
N GLN A 609 -16.66 -27.89 -14.42
CA GLN A 609 -16.86 -27.29 -13.10
C GLN A 609 -15.50 -27.06 -12.41
N GLY A 610 -15.39 -25.94 -11.68
CA GLY A 610 -14.17 -25.56 -10.98
C GLY A 610 -13.08 -24.94 -11.85
N LEU A 611 -13.24 -24.84 -13.20
CA LEU A 611 -12.29 -24.14 -14.06
C LEU A 611 -12.67 -22.66 -14.17
N SER A 612 -11.68 -21.79 -13.90
CA SER A 612 -11.73 -20.36 -14.23
C SER A 612 -10.47 -19.98 -14.99
N ALA A 613 -10.63 -19.38 -16.17
CA ALA A 613 -9.53 -18.89 -16.98
C ALA A 613 -9.72 -17.42 -17.32
N SER A 614 -8.68 -16.60 -17.19
CA SER A 614 -8.79 -15.17 -17.47
C SER A 614 -7.71 -14.69 -18.42
N PHE A 615 -8.13 -13.86 -19.37
CA PHE A 615 -7.24 -13.06 -20.22
C PHE A 615 -7.25 -11.62 -19.71
N GLU A 616 -6.05 -11.06 -19.50
CA GLU A 616 -5.88 -9.74 -18.94
C GLU A 616 -4.99 -8.87 -19.82
N VAL A 617 -5.36 -7.60 -19.96
CA VAL A 617 -4.62 -6.56 -20.66
C VAL A 617 -4.30 -5.46 -19.68
N GLU A 618 -3.02 -5.19 -19.44
CA GLU A 618 -2.52 -4.06 -18.68
C GLU A 618 -1.97 -3.00 -19.63
N HIS A 619 -2.42 -1.76 -19.47
CA HIS A 619 -1.99 -0.61 -20.26
C HIS A 619 -1.50 0.52 -19.33
N VAL A 620 -0.36 1.09 -19.66
CA VAL A 620 0.21 2.30 -19.06
C VAL A 620 0.50 3.28 -20.19
N GLY A 621 -0.10 4.44 -20.14
CA GLY A 621 0.02 5.48 -21.14
C GLY A 621 1.33 6.25 -21.08
N LYS A 622 1.41 7.27 -21.92
CA LYS A 622 2.58 8.15 -22.03
C LYS A 622 2.77 9.02 -20.79
N TYR A 623 4.03 9.31 -20.42
CA TYR A 623 4.37 10.23 -19.34
C TYR A 623 5.72 10.91 -19.52
N TRP A 624 5.93 12.01 -18.78
CA TRP A 624 7.16 12.75 -18.75
C TRP A 624 8.22 12.07 -17.88
N LEU A 625 9.48 12.08 -18.32
CA LEU A 625 10.62 11.51 -17.60
C LEU A 625 11.29 12.51 -16.66
N ASP A 626 11.00 13.80 -16.81
CA ASP A 626 11.57 14.91 -16.03
C ASP A 626 10.53 16.02 -15.85
N ASP A 627 10.62 16.74 -14.72
CA ASP A 627 9.72 17.85 -14.37
C ASP A 627 9.88 19.08 -15.31
N GLY A 628 10.98 19.15 -16.07
CA GLY A 628 11.17 20.12 -17.14
C GLY A 628 10.37 19.84 -18.41
N ASN A 629 9.69 18.70 -18.46
CA ASN A 629 8.91 18.20 -19.60
C ASN A 629 9.73 18.14 -20.91
N THR A 630 10.98 17.71 -20.83
CA THR A 630 11.89 17.65 -21.97
C THR A 630 11.92 16.30 -22.66
N LYS A 631 11.61 15.22 -21.93
CA LYS A 631 11.65 13.83 -22.39
C LYS A 631 10.41 13.07 -21.98
N THR A 632 9.99 12.15 -22.84
CA THR A 632 8.80 11.30 -22.58
C THR A 632 9.09 9.83 -22.79
N TYR A 633 8.33 8.99 -22.12
CA TYR A 633 8.21 7.56 -22.38
C TYR A 633 6.80 7.25 -22.87
N ASP A 634 6.67 6.47 -23.96
CA ASP A 634 5.36 6.22 -24.59
C ASP A 634 4.49 5.20 -23.87
N GLY A 635 4.99 4.65 -22.73
CA GLY A 635 4.28 3.64 -21.99
C GLY A 635 4.30 2.26 -22.64
N TYR A 636 3.38 1.39 -22.19
CA TYR A 636 3.33 0.00 -22.67
C TYR A 636 1.93 -0.60 -22.58
N THR A 637 1.74 -1.71 -23.29
CA THR A 637 0.59 -2.60 -23.12
C THR A 637 1.11 -4.02 -23.09
N VAL A 638 0.78 -4.77 -22.06
CA VAL A 638 1.13 -6.19 -21.90
C VAL A 638 -0.10 -7.03 -21.64
N THR A 639 -0.02 -8.31 -21.96
CA THR A 639 -1.13 -9.24 -21.81
C THR A 639 -0.73 -10.43 -20.93
N HIS A 640 -1.70 -10.96 -20.18
CA HIS A 640 -1.51 -12.08 -19.29
C HIS A 640 -2.61 -13.12 -19.49
N LEU A 641 -2.30 -14.37 -19.21
CA LEU A 641 -3.27 -15.47 -19.17
C LEU A 641 -3.13 -16.19 -17.83
N LYS A 642 -4.26 -16.40 -17.15
CA LYS A 642 -4.31 -17.07 -15.86
C LYS A 642 -5.37 -18.15 -15.90
N ALA A 643 -5.15 -19.26 -15.20
CA ALA A 643 -6.14 -20.32 -15.03
C ALA A 643 -6.05 -20.86 -13.60
N LEU A 644 -7.20 -21.09 -12.99
CA LEU A 644 -7.39 -21.79 -11.73
C LEU A 644 -8.34 -22.95 -12.00
N TYR A 645 -7.99 -24.15 -11.57
CA TYR A 645 -8.82 -25.33 -11.70
C TYR A 645 -8.99 -26.03 -10.35
N GLU A 646 -10.16 -25.94 -9.77
CA GLU A 646 -10.59 -26.67 -8.58
C GLU A 646 -10.98 -28.09 -9.01
N VAL A 647 -9.98 -29.00 -9.03
CA VAL A 647 -10.13 -30.41 -9.45
C VAL A 647 -11.09 -31.15 -8.51
N SER A 648 -11.02 -30.83 -7.21
CA SER A 648 -11.91 -31.32 -6.15
C SER A 648 -11.96 -30.30 -5.02
N ALA A 649 -12.77 -30.53 -4.01
CA ALA A 649 -12.78 -29.72 -2.79
C ALA A 649 -11.41 -29.63 -2.10
N GLN A 650 -10.53 -30.61 -2.34
CA GLN A 650 -9.20 -30.69 -1.73
C GLN A 650 -8.07 -30.21 -2.63
N LEU A 651 -8.22 -30.27 -3.96
CA LEU A 651 -7.12 -30.06 -4.89
C LEU A 651 -7.42 -28.92 -5.85
N LYS A 652 -6.58 -27.89 -5.84
CA LYS A 652 -6.58 -26.80 -6.80
C LYS A 652 -5.26 -26.77 -7.58
N LEU A 653 -5.36 -26.49 -8.87
CA LEU A 653 -4.23 -26.29 -9.78
C LEU A 653 -4.29 -24.88 -10.34
N SER A 654 -3.17 -24.23 -10.47
CA SER A 654 -3.06 -22.92 -11.08
C SER A 654 -1.99 -22.87 -12.16
N ALA A 655 -2.20 -22.03 -13.15
CA ALA A 655 -1.21 -21.70 -14.18
C ALA A 655 -1.32 -20.23 -14.58
N LYS A 656 -0.18 -19.58 -14.82
CA LYS A 656 -0.11 -18.16 -15.14
C LYS A 656 0.98 -17.91 -16.17
N PHE A 657 0.64 -17.14 -17.21
CA PHE A 657 1.56 -16.57 -18.19
C PHE A 657 1.54 -15.06 -18.07
N ASN A 658 2.60 -14.46 -17.62
CA ASN A 658 2.80 -13.01 -17.61
C ASN A 658 3.50 -12.58 -18.90
N ASN A 659 3.17 -11.37 -19.40
CA ASN A 659 3.72 -10.81 -20.63
C ASN A 659 3.70 -11.82 -21.79
N LEU A 660 2.51 -12.31 -22.13
CA LEU A 660 2.28 -13.38 -23.12
C LEU A 660 2.93 -13.08 -24.47
N SER A 661 2.91 -11.81 -24.90
CA SER A 661 3.53 -11.33 -26.16
C SER A 661 5.06 -11.17 -26.09
N ASN A 662 5.68 -11.38 -24.93
CA ASN A 662 7.10 -11.14 -24.68
C ASN A 662 7.55 -9.73 -25.07
N ARG A 663 6.74 -8.74 -24.75
CA ARG A 663 7.05 -7.34 -25.05
C ARG A 663 8.18 -6.83 -24.16
N VAL A 664 9.15 -6.13 -24.76
CA VAL A 664 10.15 -5.36 -24.03
C VAL A 664 9.54 -4.00 -23.67
N TYR A 665 9.61 -3.64 -22.39
CA TYR A 665 9.06 -2.39 -21.85
C TYR A 665 9.81 -1.98 -20.58
N ALA A 666 9.64 -0.73 -20.16
CA ALA A 666 10.09 -0.26 -18.86
C ALA A 666 8.90 -0.13 -17.89
N GLU A 667 9.03 -0.69 -16.70
CA GLU A 667 8.09 -0.47 -15.61
C GLU A 667 8.21 0.95 -15.04
N ASP A 668 9.45 1.46 -14.96
CA ASP A 668 9.75 2.81 -14.49
C ASP A 668 10.79 3.43 -15.41
N ALA A 669 10.63 4.71 -15.71
CA ALA A 669 11.56 5.45 -16.53
C ALA A 669 11.70 6.88 -16.01
N SER A 670 12.92 7.43 -16.11
CA SER A 670 13.23 8.78 -15.65
C SER A 670 14.35 9.39 -16.49
N TYR A 671 14.47 10.73 -16.45
CA TYR A 671 15.60 11.44 -17.03
C TYR A 671 16.29 12.24 -15.93
N SER A 672 17.56 11.98 -15.73
CA SER A 672 18.37 12.69 -14.74
C SER A 672 19.85 12.70 -15.13
N TYR A 673 20.56 13.78 -14.81
CA TYR A 673 21.98 13.97 -15.15
C TYR A 673 22.27 13.77 -16.63
N GLY A 674 21.37 14.24 -17.51
CA GLY A 674 21.51 14.13 -18.96
C GLY A 674 21.31 12.73 -19.54
N LYS A 675 20.80 11.77 -18.75
CA LYS A 675 20.62 10.37 -19.15
C LYS A 675 19.18 9.92 -18.95
N GLU A 676 18.64 9.21 -19.93
CA GLU A 676 17.42 8.45 -19.80
C GLU A 676 17.74 7.14 -19.06
N LYS A 677 17.00 6.85 -17.99
CA LYS A 677 17.17 5.69 -17.12
C LYS A 677 15.90 4.85 -17.14
N TYR A 678 16.07 3.54 -17.29
CA TYR A 678 14.97 2.61 -17.42
C TYR A 678 15.11 1.46 -16.41
N THR A 679 14.03 1.14 -15.69
CA THR A 679 13.86 -0.12 -14.98
C THR A 679 13.07 -1.05 -15.88
N PRO A 680 13.68 -2.09 -16.48
CA PRO A 680 12.98 -2.94 -17.43
C PRO A 680 11.91 -3.80 -16.75
N GLY A 681 10.81 -4.03 -17.46
CA GLY A 681 9.77 -4.96 -17.08
C GLY A 681 10.15 -6.41 -17.41
N ALA A 682 9.58 -7.36 -16.68
CA ALA A 682 9.88 -8.77 -16.86
C ALA A 682 9.50 -9.27 -18.26
N PRO A 683 10.31 -10.17 -18.87
CA PRO A 683 9.96 -10.85 -20.11
C PRO A 683 8.75 -11.78 -19.90
N ARG A 684 8.43 -12.61 -20.88
CA ARG A 684 7.37 -13.61 -20.71
C ARG A 684 7.80 -14.62 -19.64
N GLN A 685 6.95 -14.80 -18.65
CA GLN A 685 7.15 -15.72 -17.54
C GLN A 685 5.98 -16.70 -17.44
N PHE A 686 6.27 -17.91 -17.01
CA PHE A 686 5.30 -18.95 -16.71
C PHE A 686 5.42 -19.38 -15.26
N PHE A 687 4.26 -19.61 -14.60
CA PHE A 687 4.17 -20.13 -13.25
C PHE A 687 3.08 -21.20 -13.19
N ALA A 688 3.29 -22.21 -12.35
CA ALA A 688 2.32 -23.25 -12.06
C ALA A 688 2.30 -23.54 -10.56
N GLY A 689 1.12 -23.80 -10.03
CA GLY A 689 0.91 -24.03 -8.60
C GLY A 689 -0.03 -25.18 -8.33
N ILE A 690 0.13 -25.77 -7.16
CA ILE A 690 -0.72 -26.82 -6.59
C ILE A 690 -1.05 -26.40 -5.15
N GLU A 691 -2.33 -26.47 -4.81
CA GLU A 691 -2.85 -26.32 -3.46
C GLU A 691 -3.64 -27.56 -3.07
N TYR A 692 -3.30 -28.14 -1.91
CA TYR A 692 -4.00 -29.32 -1.39
C TYR A 692 -4.49 -29.05 0.03
N GLN A 693 -5.79 -29.23 0.23
CA GLN A 693 -6.45 -29.08 1.53
C GLN A 693 -6.74 -30.46 2.15
N PHE A 694 -6.38 -30.60 3.43
CA PHE A 694 -6.55 -31.84 4.20
C PHE A 694 -7.85 -31.83 4.99
#